data_554987fd5b3b65d3fde8b88a029abad2
#
_entry.id   554987fd5b3b65d3fde8b88a029abad2
#
_cell.length_a   1.000
_cell.length_b   1.000
_cell.length_c   1.000
_cell.angle_alpha   90.00
_cell.angle_beta   90.00
_cell.angle_gamma   90.00
#
_symmetry.space_group_name_H-M   'P 1'
#
loop_
_entity.id
_entity.type
_entity.pdbx_description
1 polymer ?
#
loop_
_entity_poly.entity_id
_entity_poly.type
_entity_poly.pdbx_seq_one_letter_code
_entity_poly.pdbx_strand_id
1 'polypeptide(L)'
;MTAFALGGPLRAATGFCVLAGTCWATAAGAEGVQKLDEISITGTPDNGVGVWDAASQGVITQQQFERRPFSRSGEILETVPGMIVTQHAGDGKANQYFLRGYNLDHGTDFATWVAGMPVNQPTNAHGQGYTDLNFLIPELVARVQYNKGPYFAEDGDYASVGSARISYAEQLPVSTATITAGQYGYKRALLTGSPELGAGRLVYGLEYGYSNGPWNNPEQFHKLNGVLRYAQGTQGNGWNVTAMGYLANWNSTDQIPLRAVQAGLIDRFGAIDPSDGGQSNRYSLSGEWRQTDGAVSRNVNVYAIKSKLALISNFTYFLDNPVQGDQFTQSENRTTLGATASQTWAVKWADREVLNTVGVQVRRDRLSPVALYTSQGRQVTGVTSQDEATITSMAPYLSNTIKWNDWLRTVAGLRFDHQQFDVTSMLPANTGSRSDSLRSPKFSVVLGPWAKTEYYMNWGRGFHSNDARGVNQTIDPKTGSAATPVTPLARTTGYEFGLRTQYVPAMTATLALWQLRQNSELLFVGDAGTTEPSRPSLRTGIEALVQYQARPWLAFDASAGVTRARFTDVAPPGNYVPNAPNAVVSAGVTVENFNQWFGAVRWRYFGPRSLTEDNSVSSAATSLVNARVGYAFDKRLRLQMDVFNLFNRQDHDIDYFYASRLPGEAAASVNDVHFHPVEPRSVRVSLVANF
;
A
#
# COMPACT_ATOMS: atom_id res chain seq x y z
N MET A 1 -42.50 -31.65 -16.72
CA MET A 1 -43.84 -31.29 -16.22
C MET A 1 -43.76 -31.30 -14.70
N THR A 2 -43.70 -30.17 -14.12
CA THR A 2 -44.40 -29.68 -12.90
C THR A 2 -43.77 -28.39 -12.46
N ALA A 3 -44.55 -27.35 -12.64
CA ALA A 3 -44.24 -25.98 -12.18
C ALA A 3 -44.31 -25.91 -10.65
N PHE A 4 -43.41 -25.18 -10.03
CA PHE A 4 -43.61 -24.65 -8.66
C PHE A 4 -43.52 -23.13 -8.62
N ALA A 5 -44.55 -22.62 -8.03
CA ALA A 5 -44.90 -21.19 -7.99
C ALA A 5 -43.98 -20.40 -7.06
N LEU A 6 -43.72 -19.17 -7.47
CA LEU A 6 -43.17 -18.06 -6.67
C LEU A 6 -44.21 -17.59 -5.63
N GLY A 7 -43.79 -17.46 -4.40
CA GLY A 7 -44.56 -16.84 -3.34
C GLY A 7 -43.71 -16.64 -2.06
N GLY A 8 -43.07 -15.48 -1.92
CA GLY A 8 -42.49 -15.03 -0.65
C GLY A 8 -42.31 -13.50 -0.67
N PRO A 9 -42.65 -12.79 0.41
CA PRO A 9 -42.91 -11.36 0.36
C PRO A 9 -41.61 -10.52 0.26
N LEU A 10 -41.65 -9.55 -0.64
CA LEU A 10 -40.75 -8.38 -0.65
C LEU A 10 -40.83 -7.69 0.72
N ARG A 11 -39.78 -7.77 1.51
CA ARG A 11 -39.51 -6.83 2.60
C ARG A 11 -38.80 -5.62 2.04
N ALA A 12 -39.40 -4.49 2.31
CA ALA A 12 -39.06 -3.14 1.88
C ALA A 12 -37.56 -2.84 2.08
N ALA A 13 -36.90 -2.45 1.00
CA ALA A 13 -35.64 -1.73 1.05
C ALA A 13 -35.93 -0.35 1.65
N THR A 14 -35.55 -0.14 2.90
CA THR A 14 -35.52 1.18 3.52
C THR A 14 -34.51 2.03 2.77
N GLY A 15 -35.03 3.05 2.07
CA GLY A 15 -34.25 4.00 1.29
C GLY A 15 -33.28 4.76 2.18
N PHE A 16 -32.03 4.79 1.74
CA PHE A 16 -31.03 5.74 2.20
C PHE A 16 -31.40 7.11 1.63
N CYS A 17 -32.23 7.89 2.32
CA CYS A 17 -32.35 9.31 2.09
C CYS A 17 -31.04 9.97 2.51
N VAL A 18 -30.24 10.36 1.54
CA VAL A 18 -29.17 11.34 1.73
C VAL A 18 -29.85 12.65 2.07
N LEU A 19 -29.93 12.97 3.36
CA LEU A 19 -30.20 14.32 3.82
C LEU A 19 -28.98 15.17 3.47
N ALA A 20 -28.95 15.72 2.25
CA ALA A 20 -28.16 16.89 1.95
C ALA A 20 -28.82 18.07 2.69
N GLY A 21 -28.49 18.19 3.99
CA GLY A 21 -28.80 19.38 4.74
C GLY A 21 -28.04 20.54 4.12
N THR A 22 -28.73 21.33 3.30
CA THR A 22 -28.26 22.65 2.89
C THR A 22 -28.26 23.54 4.12
N CYS A 23 -27.11 23.58 4.83
CA CYS A 23 -26.84 24.70 5.74
C CYS A 23 -26.68 25.96 4.89
N TRP A 24 -27.78 26.68 4.71
CA TRP A 24 -27.76 28.04 4.26
C TRP A 24 -27.24 28.91 5.42
N ALA A 25 -25.91 29.05 5.52
CA ALA A 25 -25.36 30.18 6.26
C ALA A 25 -25.63 31.41 5.39
N THR A 26 -26.53 32.26 5.83
CA THR A 26 -26.74 33.61 5.27
C THR A 26 -25.38 34.34 5.37
N ALA A 27 -24.73 34.50 4.22
CA ALA A 27 -23.56 35.34 4.11
C ALA A 27 -24.01 36.78 4.34
N ALA A 28 -23.61 37.34 5.48
CA ALA A 28 -23.55 38.80 5.63
C ALA A 28 -22.57 39.31 4.55
N GLY A 29 -23.02 40.28 3.76
CA GLY A 29 -22.32 40.80 2.60
C GLY A 29 -20.88 41.17 2.91
N ALA A 30 -19.95 40.46 2.27
CA ALA A 30 -18.55 40.88 2.19
C ALA A 30 -18.39 41.66 0.87
N GLU A 31 -18.27 42.94 0.96
CA GLU A 31 -17.80 43.77 -0.14
C GLU A 31 -16.40 43.32 -0.56
N GLY A 32 -16.21 43.12 -1.84
CA GLY A 32 -14.89 43.01 -2.48
C GLY A 32 -14.19 41.66 -2.37
N VAL A 33 -14.78 40.58 -2.95
CA VAL A 33 -14.02 39.38 -3.27
C VAL A 33 -13.04 39.72 -4.41
N GLN A 34 -11.81 40.07 -4.06
CA GLN A 34 -10.73 40.07 -5.04
C GLN A 34 -10.62 38.66 -5.62
N LYS A 35 -10.80 38.50 -6.95
CA LYS A 35 -10.47 37.24 -7.64
C LYS A 35 -9.04 36.89 -7.27
N LEU A 36 -8.86 35.90 -6.41
CA LEU A 36 -7.58 35.26 -6.28
C LEU A 36 -7.24 34.66 -7.64
N ASP A 37 -6.03 34.86 -8.13
CA ASP A 37 -5.53 34.14 -9.27
C ASP A 37 -5.85 32.65 -9.02
N GLU A 38 -6.29 31.99 -10.08
CA GLU A 38 -6.73 30.61 -10.05
C GLU A 38 -5.75 29.80 -9.18
N ILE A 39 -6.16 29.41 -7.97
CA ILE A 39 -5.36 28.51 -7.16
C ILE A 39 -5.38 27.22 -7.94
N SER A 40 -4.45 27.10 -8.85
CA SER A 40 -4.20 25.89 -9.59
C SER A 40 -3.75 24.86 -8.58
N ILE A 41 -4.69 24.02 -8.11
CA ILE A 41 -4.39 22.73 -7.50
C ILE A 41 -3.91 21.77 -8.62
N THR A 42 -3.43 22.30 -9.71
CA THR A 42 -2.57 21.60 -10.65
C THR A 42 -1.29 21.38 -9.88
N GLY A 43 -1.20 20.15 -9.27
CA GLY A 43 -0.05 19.78 -8.51
C GLY A 43 1.20 20.19 -9.26
N THR A 44 1.89 21.20 -8.74
CA THR A 44 3.26 21.42 -9.14
C THR A 44 3.97 20.11 -8.85
N PRO A 45 4.61 19.50 -9.84
CA PRO A 45 5.33 18.23 -9.64
C PRO A 45 6.52 18.37 -8.72
N ASP A 46 6.74 19.55 -8.18
CA ASP A 46 7.95 19.90 -7.49
C ASP A 46 7.85 19.61 -5.99
N ASN A 47 8.71 18.72 -5.53
CA ASN A 47 9.00 18.58 -4.10
C ASN A 47 9.67 19.83 -3.54
N GLY A 48 9.26 21.01 -4.01
CA GLY A 48 9.84 22.31 -3.73
C GLY A 48 9.54 22.81 -2.33
N VAL A 49 10.26 23.86 -1.96
CA VAL A 49 9.99 24.70 -0.80
C VAL A 49 8.72 25.51 -1.05
N GLY A 50 7.88 25.70 -0.04
CA GLY A 50 6.62 26.48 -0.14
C GLY A 50 5.38 25.65 -0.48
N VAL A 51 5.51 24.37 -0.73
CA VAL A 51 4.42 23.50 -1.24
C VAL A 51 3.84 22.59 -0.17
N TRP A 52 4.67 22.05 0.71
CA TRP A 52 4.33 20.95 1.60
C TRP A 52 4.24 21.35 3.07
N ASP A 53 3.48 20.61 3.86
CA ASP A 53 3.26 20.86 5.29
C ASP A 53 4.11 19.98 6.21
N ALA A 54 4.90 19.04 5.63
CA ALA A 54 5.85 18.20 6.33
C ALA A 54 7.11 17.96 5.49
N ALA A 55 8.25 17.75 6.15
CA ALA A 55 9.50 17.40 5.45
C ALA A 55 9.39 16.04 4.74
N SER A 56 8.63 15.11 5.32
CA SER A 56 8.44 13.74 4.86
C SER A 56 7.21 13.56 3.96
N GLN A 57 6.70 14.63 3.36
CA GLN A 57 5.65 14.63 2.35
C GLN A 57 6.23 14.90 0.97
N GLY A 58 5.63 14.36 -0.10
CA GLY A 58 6.08 14.67 -1.45
C GLY A 58 5.32 13.94 -2.54
N VAL A 59 5.77 14.14 -3.76
CA VAL A 59 5.23 13.52 -4.96
C VAL A 59 6.34 12.92 -5.81
N ILE A 60 6.07 11.74 -6.38
CA ILE A 60 6.91 11.10 -7.39
C ILE A 60 6.14 11.15 -8.69
N THR A 61 6.70 11.76 -9.70
CA THR A 61 6.08 11.91 -11.02
C THR A 61 6.39 10.72 -11.93
N GLN A 62 5.59 10.54 -12.97
CA GLN A 62 5.81 9.51 -13.98
C GLN A 62 7.25 9.52 -14.52
N GLN A 63 7.80 10.68 -14.81
CA GLN A 63 9.18 10.82 -15.30
C GLN A 63 10.20 10.21 -14.33
N GLN A 64 10.00 10.36 -13.01
CA GLN A 64 10.94 9.85 -12.01
C GLN A 64 10.90 8.32 -11.86
N PHE A 65 9.79 7.66 -12.15
CA PHE A 65 9.72 6.19 -12.04
C PHE A 65 9.68 5.46 -13.39
N GLU A 66 9.33 6.11 -14.50
CA GLU A 66 9.30 5.47 -15.83
C GLU A 66 10.64 4.80 -16.21
N ARG A 67 11.75 5.37 -15.76
CA ARG A 67 13.09 4.83 -16.03
C ARG A 67 13.55 3.78 -15.02
N ARG A 68 12.81 3.59 -13.91
CA ARG A 68 13.16 2.58 -12.91
C ARG A 68 12.77 1.19 -13.39
N PRO A 69 13.64 0.18 -13.27
CA PRO A 69 13.24 -1.21 -13.46
C PRO A 69 12.36 -1.67 -12.29
N PHE A 70 11.18 -2.17 -12.58
CA PHE A 70 10.28 -2.84 -11.62
C PHE A 70 10.15 -4.30 -11.99
N SER A 71 10.38 -5.19 -11.05
CA SER A 71 10.15 -6.62 -11.24
C SER A 71 8.66 -6.96 -11.10
N ARG A 72 7.96 -6.26 -10.19
CA ARG A 72 6.54 -6.43 -9.84
C ARG A 72 5.81 -5.08 -9.76
N SER A 73 4.50 -5.07 -10.00
CA SER A 73 3.70 -3.83 -9.95
C SER A 73 3.73 -3.14 -8.57
N GLY A 74 3.76 -3.92 -7.48
CA GLY A 74 3.79 -3.39 -6.11
C GLY A 74 5.06 -2.61 -5.74
N GLU A 75 6.18 -2.85 -6.46
CA GLU A 75 7.43 -2.11 -6.25
C GLU A 75 7.33 -0.62 -6.61
N ILE A 76 6.22 -0.17 -7.19
CA ILE A 76 5.98 1.26 -7.36
C ILE A 76 5.98 2.00 -6.01
N LEU A 77 5.62 1.33 -4.91
CA LEU A 77 5.70 1.92 -3.57
C LEU A 77 7.15 2.09 -3.08
N GLU A 78 8.16 1.40 -3.62
CA GLU A 78 9.58 1.70 -3.33
C GLU A 78 10.02 3.07 -3.87
N THR A 79 9.19 3.74 -4.64
CA THR A 79 9.44 5.14 -5.01
C THR A 79 9.21 6.09 -3.83
N VAL A 80 8.42 5.68 -2.83
CA VAL A 80 8.28 6.40 -1.55
C VAL A 80 9.59 6.28 -0.79
N PRO A 81 10.27 7.39 -0.44
CA PRO A 81 11.58 7.34 0.19
C PRO A 81 11.58 6.53 1.50
N GLY A 82 12.48 5.57 1.64
CA GLY A 82 12.60 4.71 2.81
C GLY A 82 11.65 3.50 2.82
N MET A 83 10.81 3.30 1.79
CA MET A 83 10.01 2.10 1.62
C MET A 83 10.85 0.97 1.02
N ILE A 84 10.70 -0.23 1.56
CA ILE A 84 11.18 -1.49 0.97
C ILE A 84 9.98 -2.38 0.70
N VAL A 85 10.01 -3.03 -0.46
CA VAL A 85 8.99 -4.01 -0.89
C VAL A 85 9.67 -5.36 -1.05
N THR A 86 9.15 -6.39 -0.39
CA THR A 86 9.66 -7.76 -0.44
C THR A 86 8.58 -8.74 -0.85
N GLN A 87 8.96 -9.99 -1.10
CA GLN A 87 8.05 -11.07 -1.36
C GLN A 87 8.42 -12.28 -0.52
N HIS A 88 7.42 -12.99 0.02
CA HIS A 88 7.62 -14.22 0.79
C HIS A 88 6.88 -15.44 0.23
N ALA A 89 6.24 -15.26 -0.92
CA ALA A 89 5.46 -16.28 -1.60
C ALA A 89 5.46 -15.98 -3.11
N GLY A 90 4.61 -16.65 -3.89
CA GLY A 90 4.49 -16.43 -5.33
C GLY A 90 4.06 -15.02 -5.75
N ASP A 91 4.38 -14.66 -6.99
CA ASP A 91 4.17 -13.33 -7.58
C ASP A 91 2.72 -12.82 -7.54
N GLY A 92 1.74 -13.70 -7.46
CA GLY A 92 0.33 -13.33 -7.40
C GLY A 92 -0.17 -12.90 -6.02
N LYS A 93 0.56 -13.17 -4.94
CA LYS A 93 0.27 -12.70 -3.59
C LYS A 93 0.70 -11.24 -3.42
N ALA A 94 0.02 -10.46 -2.57
CA ALA A 94 0.45 -9.11 -2.25
C ALA A 94 1.89 -9.09 -1.71
N ASN A 95 2.62 -8.03 -2.03
CA ASN A 95 3.96 -7.81 -1.48
C ASN A 95 3.89 -7.52 0.02
N GLN A 96 5.03 -7.66 0.70
CA GLN A 96 5.24 -7.10 2.03
C GLN A 96 5.95 -5.76 1.94
N TYR A 97 5.60 -4.86 2.87
CA TYR A 97 6.06 -3.48 2.87
C TYR A 97 6.74 -3.14 4.19
N PHE A 98 7.82 -2.37 4.13
CA PHE A 98 8.59 -1.92 5.30
C PHE A 98 8.84 -0.43 5.21
N LEU A 99 8.51 0.31 6.28
CA LEU A 99 8.75 1.75 6.38
C LEU A 99 8.93 2.17 7.83
N ARG A 100 9.88 3.05 8.13
CA ARG A 100 10.09 3.61 9.48
C ARG A 100 10.20 2.54 10.58
N GLY A 101 10.88 1.43 10.31
CA GLY A 101 11.02 0.34 11.27
C GLY A 101 9.75 -0.46 11.54
N TYR A 102 8.70 -0.28 10.74
CA TYR A 102 7.53 -1.16 10.74
C TYR A 102 7.71 -2.28 9.72
N ASN A 103 7.41 -3.50 10.12
CA ASN A 103 6.92 -4.51 9.21
C ASN A 103 5.42 -4.22 9.02
N LEU A 104 5.06 -3.68 7.87
CA LEU A 104 3.68 -3.33 7.55
C LEU A 104 2.89 -4.55 7.07
N ASP A 105 3.47 -5.73 7.19
CA ASP A 105 2.95 -6.96 6.58
C ASP A 105 2.55 -6.68 5.12
N HIS A 106 1.33 -6.94 4.73
CA HIS A 106 0.82 -6.66 3.40
C HIS A 106 0.16 -5.27 3.25
N GLY A 107 0.42 -4.31 4.17
CA GLY A 107 -0.06 -2.93 4.05
C GLY A 107 -0.66 -2.32 5.31
N THR A 108 -0.60 -2.99 6.46
CA THR A 108 -0.99 -2.42 7.75
C THR A 108 -0.24 -1.10 8.01
N ASP A 109 -0.90 -0.12 8.60
CA ASP A 109 -0.31 1.18 8.98
C ASP A 109 0.21 2.06 7.84
N PHE A 110 0.05 1.63 6.57
CA PHE A 110 0.34 2.45 5.39
C PHE A 110 -0.86 2.46 4.43
N ALA A 111 -1.62 3.55 4.44
CA ALA A 111 -2.83 3.67 3.65
C ALA A 111 -2.51 3.91 2.17
N THR A 112 -3.04 3.07 1.29
CA THR A 112 -2.81 3.16 -0.15
C THR A 112 -4.11 3.37 -0.90
N TRP A 113 -4.13 4.35 -1.82
CA TRP A 113 -5.25 4.62 -2.72
C TRP A 113 -4.81 4.56 -4.18
N VAL A 114 -5.66 4.01 -5.04
CA VAL A 114 -5.49 4.02 -6.50
C VAL A 114 -6.76 4.59 -7.13
N ALA A 115 -6.62 5.64 -7.93
CA ALA A 115 -7.74 6.33 -8.59
C ALA A 115 -8.89 6.68 -7.61
N GLY A 116 -8.55 7.19 -6.42
CA GLY A 116 -9.50 7.57 -5.36
C GLY A 116 -10.09 6.41 -4.56
N MET A 117 -9.79 5.15 -4.90
CA MET A 117 -10.26 3.96 -4.19
C MET A 117 -9.23 3.47 -3.18
N PRO A 118 -9.63 3.14 -1.93
CA PRO A 118 -8.71 2.50 -0.97
C PRO A 118 -8.36 1.08 -1.44
N VAL A 119 -7.09 0.71 -1.25
CA VAL A 119 -6.60 -0.65 -1.54
C VAL A 119 -6.57 -1.51 -0.29
N ASN A 120 -6.16 -0.94 0.86
CA ASN A 120 -6.11 -1.66 2.14
C ASN A 120 -7.46 -2.28 2.50
N GLN A 121 -7.42 -3.52 2.93
CA GLN A 121 -8.59 -4.30 3.35
C GLN A 121 -8.57 -4.49 4.88
N PRO A 122 -9.47 -3.82 5.65
CA PRO A 122 -9.44 -3.84 7.12
C PRO A 122 -9.56 -5.24 7.72
N THR A 123 -10.49 -6.04 7.20
CA THR A 123 -10.58 -7.47 7.45
C THR A 123 -10.23 -8.22 6.19
N ASN A 124 -9.42 -9.25 6.25
CA ASN A 124 -9.03 -10.04 5.07
C ASN A 124 -8.76 -11.47 5.48
N ALA A 125 -8.96 -12.43 4.57
CA ALA A 125 -8.73 -13.83 4.84
C ALA A 125 -7.27 -14.14 5.21
N HIS A 126 -6.32 -13.37 4.67
CA HIS A 126 -4.88 -13.55 4.94
C HIS A 126 -4.40 -12.68 6.10
N GLY A 127 -4.65 -11.38 6.06
CA GLY A 127 -4.19 -10.45 7.09
C GLY A 127 -4.84 -9.07 6.95
N GLN A 128 -5.10 -8.41 8.08
CA GLN A 128 -5.67 -7.07 8.07
C GLN A 128 -4.78 -6.08 7.31
N GLY A 129 -5.41 -5.10 6.67
CA GLY A 129 -4.69 -4.09 5.89
C GLY A 129 -4.20 -4.58 4.53
N TYR A 130 -4.51 -5.82 4.12
CA TYR A 130 -4.02 -6.44 2.90
C TYR A 130 -4.12 -5.51 1.68
N THR A 131 -2.98 -5.20 1.07
CA THR A 131 -2.81 -4.23 -0.02
C THR A 131 -2.17 -4.90 -1.21
N ASP A 132 -2.98 -5.51 -2.06
CA ASP A 132 -2.56 -6.09 -3.33
C ASP A 132 -2.53 -5.00 -4.41
N LEU A 133 -1.37 -4.76 -5.02
CA LEU A 133 -1.16 -3.83 -6.13
C LEU A 133 -0.90 -4.54 -7.47
N ASN A 134 -1.08 -5.84 -7.57
CA ASN A 134 -0.87 -6.59 -8.82
C ASN A 134 -1.79 -6.14 -9.96
N PHE A 135 -2.95 -5.54 -9.64
CA PHE A 135 -3.86 -4.94 -10.62
C PHE A 135 -3.39 -3.61 -11.20
N LEU A 136 -2.29 -3.02 -10.69
CA LEU A 136 -1.77 -1.76 -11.19
C LEU A 136 -1.00 -1.96 -12.48
N ILE A 137 -1.24 -1.08 -13.45
CA ILE A 137 -0.43 -0.92 -14.66
C ILE A 137 0.45 0.33 -14.47
N PRO A 138 1.74 0.19 -14.12
CA PRO A 138 2.59 1.33 -13.78
C PRO A 138 2.69 2.38 -14.87
N GLU A 139 2.64 1.99 -16.15
CA GLU A 139 2.72 2.87 -17.30
C GLU A 139 1.55 3.86 -17.42
N LEU A 140 0.43 3.58 -16.75
CA LEU A 140 -0.71 4.49 -16.68
C LEU A 140 -0.65 5.47 -15.51
N VAL A 141 0.29 5.27 -14.56
CA VAL A 141 0.40 6.10 -13.37
C VAL A 141 1.05 7.44 -13.72
N ALA A 142 0.36 8.54 -13.42
CA ALA A 142 0.91 9.89 -13.58
C ALA A 142 1.78 10.30 -12.38
N ARG A 143 1.34 9.95 -11.17
CA ARG A 143 2.04 10.35 -9.94
C ARG A 143 1.70 9.44 -8.75
N VAL A 144 2.62 9.40 -7.81
CA VAL A 144 2.45 8.83 -6.46
C VAL A 144 2.69 9.96 -5.48
N GLN A 145 1.62 10.46 -4.85
CA GLN A 145 1.73 11.40 -3.75
C GLN A 145 1.84 10.60 -2.45
N TYR A 146 2.80 10.95 -1.59
CA TYR A 146 3.01 10.25 -0.33
C TYR A 146 3.07 11.23 0.85
N ASN A 147 2.55 10.77 1.98
CA ASN A 147 2.67 11.40 3.28
C ASN A 147 3.30 10.38 4.24
N LYS A 148 4.17 10.81 5.16
CA LYS A 148 4.66 9.94 6.22
C LYS A 148 4.31 10.52 7.59
N GLY A 149 3.83 9.65 8.49
CA GLY A 149 3.30 10.01 9.80
C GLY A 149 1.84 10.48 9.79
N PRO A 150 1.19 10.52 10.95
CA PRO A 150 -0.24 10.76 11.09
C PRO A 150 -0.59 12.26 11.17
N TYR A 151 -0.07 13.10 10.28
CA TYR A 151 -0.15 14.57 10.41
C TYR A 151 -1.26 15.22 9.58
N PHE A 152 -1.95 14.48 8.71
CA PHE A 152 -2.90 15.00 7.72
C PHE A 152 -4.33 14.61 8.07
N ALA A 153 -5.28 15.55 8.06
CA ALA A 153 -6.65 15.32 8.51
C ALA A 153 -7.43 14.38 7.57
N GLU A 154 -7.13 14.38 6.29
CA GLU A 154 -7.72 13.49 5.28
C GLU A 154 -7.19 12.05 5.35
N ASP A 155 -6.08 11.82 6.05
CA ASP A 155 -5.50 10.50 6.26
C ASP A 155 -6.10 9.87 7.52
N GLY A 156 -6.75 8.72 7.38
CA GLY A 156 -7.47 8.02 8.44
C GLY A 156 -6.89 6.63 8.73
N ASP A 157 -7.75 5.64 8.58
CA ASP A 157 -7.41 4.24 8.86
C ASP A 157 -6.17 3.80 8.06
N TYR A 158 -5.27 3.05 8.70
CA TYR A 158 -3.97 2.58 8.19
C TYR A 158 -2.96 3.68 7.84
N ALA A 159 -3.21 4.95 8.15
CA ALA A 159 -2.26 6.04 7.86
C ALA A 159 -1.36 6.40 9.06
N SER A 160 -1.10 5.48 9.97
CA SER A 160 -0.26 5.69 11.16
C SER A 160 1.20 5.96 10.81
N VAL A 161 1.76 5.22 9.87
CA VAL A 161 3.14 5.36 9.40
C VAL A 161 3.20 6.27 8.18
N GLY A 162 2.15 6.24 7.36
CA GLY A 162 2.04 7.09 6.18
C GLY A 162 0.96 6.66 5.22
N SER A 163 0.95 7.30 4.07
CA SER A 163 0.00 7.04 3.00
C SER A 163 0.59 7.26 1.61
N ALA A 164 -0.01 6.61 0.61
CA ALA A 164 0.25 6.87 -0.80
C ALA A 164 -1.04 7.00 -1.60
N ARG A 165 -1.12 8.01 -2.44
CA ARG A 165 -2.20 8.21 -3.42
C ARG A 165 -1.64 8.08 -4.81
N ILE A 166 -2.03 7.01 -5.52
CA ILE A 166 -1.61 6.69 -6.88
C ILE A 166 -2.69 7.17 -7.83
N SER A 167 -2.33 8.13 -8.70
CA SER A 167 -3.23 8.72 -9.67
C SER A 167 -2.87 8.27 -11.07
N TYR A 168 -3.87 7.85 -11.85
CA TYR A 168 -3.69 7.58 -13.28
C TYR A 168 -3.64 8.87 -14.10
N ALA A 169 -2.96 8.81 -15.25
CA ALA A 169 -2.92 9.88 -16.21
C ALA A 169 -4.32 10.19 -16.79
N GLU A 170 -4.58 11.45 -17.07
CA GLU A 170 -5.76 11.89 -17.82
C GLU A 170 -5.50 11.88 -19.32
N GLN A 171 -4.22 11.89 -19.70
CA GLN A 171 -3.75 11.78 -21.06
C GLN A 171 -2.37 11.13 -21.08
N LEU A 172 -2.15 10.23 -22.02
CA LEU A 172 -0.82 9.68 -22.32
C LEU A 172 -0.20 10.49 -23.46
N PRO A 173 1.13 10.71 -23.46
CA PRO A 173 1.81 11.44 -24.54
C PRO A 173 1.64 10.76 -25.90
N VAL A 174 1.65 9.41 -25.90
CA VAL A 174 1.53 8.57 -27.10
C VAL A 174 0.83 7.26 -26.73
N SER A 175 0.19 6.62 -27.71
CA SER A 175 -0.25 5.23 -27.56
C SER A 175 0.93 4.30 -27.73
N THR A 176 1.00 3.23 -26.93
CA THR A 176 2.14 2.28 -26.98
C THR A 176 1.67 0.83 -26.99
N ALA A 177 2.41 0.00 -27.75
CA ALA A 177 2.38 -1.45 -27.65
C ALA A 177 3.76 -1.92 -27.14
N THR A 178 3.77 -2.68 -26.07
CA THR A 178 5.00 -3.22 -25.48
C THR A 178 4.94 -4.73 -25.44
N ILE A 179 5.98 -5.39 -25.93
CA ILE A 179 6.18 -6.83 -25.76
C ILE A 179 7.48 -7.02 -25.01
N THR A 180 7.44 -7.80 -23.93
CA THR A 180 8.58 -8.14 -23.09
C THR A 180 8.75 -9.65 -23.05
N ALA A 181 9.99 -10.12 -23.19
CA ALA A 181 10.41 -11.48 -22.94
C ALA A 181 11.60 -11.50 -21.99
N GLY A 182 11.73 -12.52 -21.16
CA GLY A 182 12.80 -12.62 -20.19
C GLY A 182 13.10 -14.04 -19.75
N GLN A 183 14.10 -14.16 -18.87
CA GLN A 183 14.45 -15.41 -18.23
C GLN A 183 13.28 -15.96 -17.39
N TYR A 184 13.35 -17.20 -17.01
CA TYR A 184 12.34 -17.90 -16.22
C TYR A 184 10.94 -17.89 -16.85
N GLY A 185 10.88 -17.92 -18.19
CA GLY A 185 9.63 -17.92 -18.93
C GLY A 185 8.85 -16.61 -18.90
N TYR A 186 9.44 -15.50 -18.41
CA TYR A 186 8.77 -14.22 -18.31
C TYR A 186 8.29 -13.72 -19.69
N LYS A 187 7.02 -13.36 -19.77
CA LYS A 187 6.39 -12.76 -20.96
C LYS A 187 5.39 -11.71 -20.51
N ARG A 188 5.39 -10.58 -21.19
CA ARG A 188 4.39 -9.52 -20.94
C ARG A 188 4.01 -8.86 -22.26
N ALA A 189 2.73 -8.64 -22.45
CA ALA A 189 2.19 -7.82 -23.53
C ALA A 189 1.35 -6.70 -22.90
N LEU A 190 1.59 -5.47 -23.31
CA LEU A 190 0.88 -4.29 -22.83
C LEU A 190 0.49 -3.40 -24.00
N LEU A 191 -0.77 -2.97 -24.00
CA LEU A 191 -1.30 -1.97 -24.92
C LEU A 191 -1.85 -0.80 -24.10
N THR A 192 -1.38 0.42 -24.38
CA THR A 192 -1.89 1.63 -23.74
C THR A 192 -2.19 2.72 -24.76
N GLY A 193 -3.14 3.59 -24.46
CA GLY A 193 -3.43 4.73 -25.30
C GLY A 193 -4.42 5.69 -24.66
N SER A 194 -4.56 6.87 -25.29
CA SER A 194 -5.49 7.89 -24.81
C SER A 194 -6.14 8.70 -25.94
N PRO A 195 -6.97 8.06 -26.78
CA PRO A 195 -7.68 8.77 -27.85
C PRO A 195 -8.69 9.77 -27.29
N GLU A 196 -8.93 10.82 -28.08
CA GLU A 196 -10.08 11.70 -27.86
C GLU A 196 -11.39 10.95 -28.11
N LEU A 197 -12.36 11.16 -27.26
CA LEU A 197 -13.69 10.56 -27.36
C LEU A 197 -14.75 11.59 -26.98
N GLY A 198 -15.43 12.16 -27.99
CA GLY A 198 -16.36 13.26 -27.79
C GLY A 198 -15.69 14.49 -27.17
N ALA A 199 -16.24 15.01 -26.09
CA ALA A 199 -15.70 16.18 -25.38
C ALA A 199 -14.63 15.80 -24.32
N GLY A 200 -14.26 14.54 -24.24
CA GLY A 200 -13.32 14.03 -23.26
C GLY A 200 -12.25 13.14 -23.89
N ARG A 201 -11.57 12.40 -23.04
CA ARG A 201 -10.47 11.51 -23.42
C ARG A 201 -10.60 10.15 -22.72
N LEU A 202 -10.41 9.09 -23.48
CA LEU A 202 -10.38 7.73 -22.98
C LEU A 202 -8.93 7.29 -22.78
N VAL A 203 -8.49 7.03 -21.55
CA VAL A 203 -7.22 6.35 -21.25
C VAL A 203 -7.52 4.87 -21.09
N TYR A 204 -6.77 4.01 -21.77
CA TYR A 204 -6.88 2.57 -21.63
C TYR A 204 -5.53 1.90 -21.44
N GLY A 205 -5.53 0.79 -20.74
CA GLY A 205 -4.44 -0.16 -20.61
C GLY A 205 -4.96 -1.59 -20.59
N LEU A 206 -4.35 -2.47 -21.40
CA LEU A 206 -4.62 -3.90 -21.42
C LEU A 206 -3.31 -4.63 -21.25
N GLU A 207 -3.19 -5.49 -20.26
CA GLU A 207 -1.97 -6.18 -19.89
C GLU A 207 -2.23 -7.69 -19.75
N TYR A 208 -1.36 -8.47 -20.39
CA TYR A 208 -1.19 -9.89 -20.14
C TYR A 208 0.22 -10.13 -19.62
N GLY A 209 0.36 -10.92 -18.55
CA GLY A 209 1.63 -11.32 -17.95
C GLY A 209 1.70 -12.80 -17.69
N TYR A 210 2.89 -13.37 -17.85
CA TYR A 210 3.22 -14.76 -17.51
C TYR A 210 4.64 -14.83 -16.92
N SER A 211 4.85 -15.65 -15.89
CA SER A 211 6.15 -15.96 -15.31
C SER A 211 6.17 -17.34 -14.67
N ASN A 212 7.30 -18.05 -14.80
CA ASN A 212 7.56 -19.26 -14.02
C ASN A 212 8.35 -19.01 -12.74
N GLY A 213 9.02 -17.84 -12.65
CA GLY A 213 10.00 -17.61 -11.59
C GLY A 213 11.21 -18.55 -11.66
N PRO A 214 12.20 -18.37 -10.79
CA PRO A 214 13.39 -19.26 -10.74
C PRO A 214 13.16 -20.55 -9.94
N TRP A 215 11.94 -20.83 -9.54
CA TRP A 215 11.55 -21.88 -8.60
C TRP A 215 11.59 -23.27 -9.25
N ASN A 216 12.00 -24.30 -8.49
CA ASN A 216 11.97 -25.67 -8.94
C ASN A 216 10.53 -26.15 -9.23
N ASN A 217 9.56 -25.63 -8.45
CA ASN A 217 8.13 -25.72 -8.74
C ASN A 217 7.70 -24.44 -9.46
N PRO A 218 7.58 -24.45 -10.81
CA PRO A 218 7.28 -23.23 -11.56
C PRO A 218 5.99 -22.55 -11.09
N GLU A 219 6.03 -21.24 -10.88
CA GLU A 219 4.87 -20.48 -10.44
C GLU A 219 3.71 -20.51 -11.44
N GLN A 220 4.00 -20.62 -12.73
CA GLN A 220 2.98 -20.52 -13.77
C GLN A 220 2.04 -19.33 -13.51
N PHE A 221 2.62 -18.23 -13.06
CA PHE A 221 1.87 -17.01 -12.77
C PHE A 221 1.25 -16.46 -14.05
N HIS A 222 -0.07 -16.37 -14.08
CA HIS A 222 -0.85 -15.77 -15.15
C HIS A 222 -1.54 -14.53 -14.64
N LYS A 223 -1.40 -13.42 -15.36
CA LYS A 223 -2.07 -12.16 -15.05
C LYS A 223 -2.78 -11.59 -16.27
N LEU A 224 -4.05 -11.24 -16.12
CA LEU A 224 -4.80 -10.42 -17.06
C LEU A 224 -5.29 -9.17 -16.34
N ASN A 225 -4.99 -7.99 -16.90
CA ASN A 225 -5.29 -6.72 -16.26
C ASN A 225 -5.80 -5.72 -17.29
N GLY A 226 -6.81 -4.95 -16.91
CA GLY A 226 -7.42 -3.93 -17.76
C GLY A 226 -7.82 -2.69 -16.99
N VAL A 227 -7.56 -1.52 -17.57
CA VAL A 227 -7.97 -0.20 -17.07
C VAL A 227 -8.63 0.57 -18.21
N LEU A 228 -9.80 1.12 -17.94
CA LEU A 228 -10.49 2.07 -18.80
C LEU A 228 -10.83 3.30 -17.96
N ARG A 229 -10.36 4.48 -18.35
CA ARG A 229 -10.63 5.73 -17.67
C ARG A 229 -11.08 6.78 -18.68
N TYR A 230 -12.30 7.26 -18.52
CA TYR A 230 -12.81 8.40 -19.29
C TYR A 230 -12.77 9.65 -18.42
N ALA A 231 -12.19 10.73 -18.93
CA ALA A 231 -12.11 12.02 -18.25
C ALA A 231 -12.57 13.14 -19.17
N GLN A 232 -13.30 14.11 -18.59
CA GLN A 232 -13.75 15.31 -19.26
C GLN A 232 -13.54 16.53 -18.39
N GLY A 233 -13.15 17.65 -19.01
CA GLY A 233 -12.86 18.91 -18.35
C GLY A 233 -11.37 19.07 -18.03
N THR A 234 -11.06 19.78 -16.95
CA THR A 234 -9.69 20.05 -16.48
C THR A 234 -9.46 19.43 -15.10
N GLN A 235 -8.23 19.47 -14.60
CA GLN A 235 -7.92 18.97 -13.24
C GLN A 235 -8.69 19.72 -12.15
N GLY A 236 -9.01 21.00 -12.33
CA GLY A 236 -9.81 21.80 -11.39
C GLY A 236 -11.32 21.75 -11.62
N ASN A 237 -11.75 21.55 -12.86
CA ASN A 237 -13.17 21.56 -13.26
C ASN A 237 -13.43 20.42 -14.24
N GLY A 238 -13.80 19.26 -13.72
CA GLY A 238 -14.02 18.09 -14.55
C GLY A 238 -14.56 16.90 -13.78
N TRP A 239 -14.73 15.81 -14.51
CA TRP A 239 -15.11 14.53 -13.94
C TRP A 239 -14.42 13.39 -14.66
N ASN A 240 -14.31 12.26 -13.99
CA ASN A 240 -13.81 11.04 -14.61
C ASN A 240 -14.53 9.81 -14.07
N VAL A 241 -14.51 8.76 -14.88
CA VAL A 241 -14.96 7.42 -14.48
C VAL A 241 -13.85 6.46 -14.82
N THR A 242 -13.48 5.60 -13.88
CA THR A 242 -12.43 4.59 -14.03
C THR A 242 -12.98 3.20 -13.73
N ALA A 243 -12.89 2.30 -14.71
CA ALA A 243 -13.20 0.89 -14.56
C ALA A 243 -11.91 0.06 -14.64
N MET A 244 -11.76 -0.93 -13.74
CA MET A 244 -10.60 -1.81 -13.71
C MET A 244 -11.03 -3.26 -13.54
N GLY A 245 -10.30 -4.19 -14.19
CA GLY A 245 -10.46 -5.63 -14.06
C GLY A 245 -9.11 -6.31 -13.95
N TYR A 246 -8.98 -7.22 -12.99
CA TYR A 246 -7.76 -7.98 -12.72
C TYR A 246 -8.11 -9.43 -12.40
N LEU A 247 -7.34 -10.35 -12.98
CA LEU A 247 -7.41 -11.79 -12.75
C LEU A 247 -5.98 -12.33 -12.67
N ALA A 248 -5.71 -13.17 -11.67
CA ALA A 248 -4.45 -13.90 -11.58
C ALA A 248 -4.63 -15.28 -10.94
N ASN A 249 -3.75 -16.20 -11.31
CA ASN A 249 -3.55 -17.48 -10.66
C ASN A 249 -2.07 -17.86 -10.70
N TRP A 250 -1.62 -18.64 -9.71
CA TRP A 250 -0.21 -19.01 -9.57
C TRP A 250 -0.01 -20.26 -8.69
N ASN A 251 1.12 -20.91 -8.87
CA ASN A 251 1.72 -21.75 -7.84
C ASN A 251 2.62 -20.89 -6.96
N SER A 252 2.95 -21.35 -5.76
CA SER A 252 3.80 -20.64 -4.84
C SER A 252 4.93 -21.51 -4.33
N THR A 253 6.08 -20.88 -4.10
CA THR A 253 7.08 -21.37 -3.17
C THR A 253 7.06 -20.37 -2.02
N ASP A 254 6.51 -20.79 -0.88
CA ASP A 254 6.48 -19.98 0.33
C ASP A 254 7.88 -19.97 0.98
N GLN A 255 8.07 -19.26 2.09
CA GLN A 255 9.35 -19.26 2.81
C GLN A 255 9.76 -20.68 3.25
N ILE A 256 11.03 -21.02 3.09
CA ILE A 256 11.58 -22.36 3.34
C ILE A 256 12.51 -22.36 4.55
N PRO A 257 12.56 -23.46 5.35
CA PRO A 257 13.42 -23.54 6.52
C PRO A 257 14.88 -23.72 6.13
N LEU A 258 15.74 -22.94 6.77
CA LEU A 258 17.19 -22.94 6.49
C LEU A 258 17.81 -24.33 6.66
N ARG A 259 17.37 -25.10 7.68
CA ARG A 259 17.83 -26.47 7.92
C ARG A 259 17.53 -27.45 6.78
N ALA A 260 16.41 -27.27 6.06
CA ALA A 260 16.08 -28.12 4.92
C ALA A 260 17.08 -27.92 3.77
N VAL A 261 17.51 -26.68 3.54
CA VAL A 261 18.52 -26.36 2.53
C VAL A 261 19.89 -26.83 2.97
N GLN A 262 20.26 -26.63 4.23
CA GLN A 262 21.55 -27.09 4.78
C GLN A 262 21.70 -28.62 4.79
N ALA A 263 20.60 -29.34 5.03
CA ALA A 263 20.56 -30.79 4.98
C ALA A 263 20.50 -31.37 3.54
N GLY A 264 20.34 -30.51 2.53
CA GLY A 264 20.21 -30.92 1.13
C GLY A 264 18.87 -31.60 0.81
N LEU A 265 17.85 -31.42 1.65
CA LEU A 265 16.49 -31.94 1.40
C LEU A 265 15.86 -31.23 0.20
N ILE A 266 16.07 -29.91 0.12
CA ILE A 266 15.72 -29.06 -1.02
C ILE A 266 16.90 -28.12 -1.31
N ASP A 267 16.97 -27.55 -2.50
CA ASP A 267 17.83 -26.40 -2.74
C ASP A 267 17.10 -25.10 -2.36
N ARG A 268 17.80 -23.96 -2.48
CA ARG A 268 17.25 -22.66 -2.05
C ARG A 268 16.05 -22.16 -2.88
N PHE A 269 15.74 -22.78 -4.02
CA PHE A 269 14.60 -22.48 -4.87
C PHE A 269 13.56 -23.61 -4.86
N GLY A 270 13.75 -24.60 -3.98
CA GLY A 270 12.84 -25.71 -3.77
C GLY A 270 11.64 -25.34 -2.90
N ALA A 271 10.62 -26.18 -2.90
CA ALA A 271 9.44 -26.09 -2.04
C ALA A 271 9.31 -27.36 -1.19
N ILE A 272 8.89 -27.22 0.07
CA ILE A 272 8.52 -28.37 0.91
C ILE A 272 7.12 -28.86 0.51
N ASP A 273 6.18 -27.95 0.28
CA ASP A 273 4.86 -28.27 -0.26
C ASP A 273 4.71 -27.67 -1.68
N PRO A 274 4.86 -28.48 -2.75
CA PRO A 274 4.77 -27.96 -4.11
C PRO A 274 3.33 -27.66 -4.54
N SER A 275 2.33 -27.91 -3.70
CA SER A 275 0.94 -27.63 -4.00
C SER A 275 0.46 -26.27 -3.50
N ASP A 276 1.31 -25.46 -2.89
CA ASP A 276 0.98 -24.09 -2.49
C ASP A 276 0.71 -23.18 -3.70
N GLY A 277 -0.04 -22.11 -3.51
CA GLY A 277 -0.39 -21.19 -4.59
C GLY A 277 -1.61 -20.33 -4.29
N GLY A 278 -2.25 -19.81 -5.33
CA GLY A 278 -3.42 -18.99 -5.12
C GLY A 278 -4.09 -18.50 -6.41
N GLN A 279 -5.18 -17.79 -6.18
CA GLN A 279 -5.90 -17.05 -7.21
C GLN A 279 -6.48 -15.77 -6.61
N SER A 280 -6.48 -14.70 -7.39
CA SER A 280 -7.03 -13.41 -7.01
C SER A 280 -7.77 -12.78 -8.19
N ASN A 281 -8.89 -12.12 -7.90
CA ASN A 281 -9.52 -11.25 -8.86
C ASN A 281 -10.06 -9.98 -8.20
N ARG A 282 -10.10 -8.89 -8.99
CA ARG A 282 -10.62 -7.60 -8.56
C ARG A 282 -11.27 -6.88 -9.73
N TYR A 283 -12.51 -6.46 -9.53
CA TYR A 283 -13.23 -5.58 -10.43
C TYR A 283 -13.60 -4.31 -9.67
N SER A 284 -13.41 -3.15 -10.29
CA SER A 284 -13.75 -1.90 -9.62
C SER A 284 -14.23 -0.84 -10.59
N LEU A 285 -15.08 0.02 -10.07
CA LEU A 285 -15.59 1.22 -10.74
C LEU A 285 -15.48 2.38 -9.78
N SER A 286 -14.92 3.51 -10.23
CA SER A 286 -14.91 4.76 -9.49
C SER A 286 -15.32 5.92 -10.37
N GLY A 287 -15.96 6.93 -9.77
CA GLY A 287 -16.30 8.19 -10.40
C GLY A 287 -15.84 9.34 -9.53
N GLU A 288 -15.16 10.32 -10.11
CA GLU A 288 -14.70 11.51 -9.42
C GLU A 288 -15.24 12.76 -10.13
N TRP A 289 -15.71 13.72 -9.35
CA TRP A 289 -16.11 15.03 -9.81
C TRP A 289 -15.37 16.10 -9.02
N ARG A 290 -14.82 17.08 -9.75
CA ARG A 290 -14.09 18.22 -9.20
C ARG A 290 -14.64 19.52 -9.76
N GLN A 291 -14.79 20.51 -8.90
CA GLN A 291 -15.20 21.85 -9.28
C GLN A 291 -14.44 22.88 -8.46
N THR A 292 -13.80 23.82 -9.15
CA THR A 292 -13.23 25.03 -8.52
C THR A 292 -13.94 26.23 -9.11
N ASP A 293 -14.56 27.02 -8.24
CA ASP A 293 -15.24 28.25 -8.58
C ASP A 293 -14.76 29.38 -7.66
N GLY A 294 -13.91 30.26 -8.21
CA GLY A 294 -13.24 31.31 -7.46
C GLY A 294 -12.46 30.73 -6.27
N ALA A 295 -12.86 31.10 -5.06
CA ALA A 295 -12.22 30.70 -3.82
C ALA A 295 -12.71 29.36 -3.24
N VAL A 296 -13.56 28.63 -3.94
CA VAL A 296 -14.16 27.38 -3.45
C VAL A 296 -13.79 26.23 -4.36
N SER A 297 -13.22 25.18 -3.78
CA SER A 297 -12.92 23.92 -4.47
C SER A 297 -13.70 22.77 -3.84
N ARG A 298 -14.30 21.92 -4.67
CA ARG A 298 -15.09 20.75 -4.28
C ARG A 298 -14.54 19.50 -4.96
N ASN A 299 -14.48 18.41 -4.22
CA ASN A 299 -14.15 17.10 -4.75
C ASN A 299 -15.14 16.07 -4.20
N VAL A 300 -15.67 15.23 -5.07
CA VAL A 300 -16.51 14.09 -4.72
C VAL A 300 -16.00 12.87 -5.48
N ASN A 301 -15.76 11.79 -4.75
CA ASN A 301 -15.40 10.49 -5.33
C ASN A 301 -16.34 9.42 -4.79
N VAL A 302 -16.81 8.53 -5.66
CA VAL A 302 -17.63 7.36 -5.32
C VAL A 302 -17.00 6.13 -5.94
N TYR A 303 -17.10 4.97 -5.26
CA TYR A 303 -16.51 3.75 -5.77
C TYR A 303 -17.24 2.48 -5.33
N ALA A 304 -17.09 1.45 -6.17
CA ALA A 304 -17.51 0.07 -5.89
C ALA A 304 -16.38 -0.89 -6.30
N ILE A 305 -16.11 -1.87 -5.43
CA ILE A 305 -15.08 -2.87 -5.64
C ILE A 305 -15.67 -4.25 -5.34
N LYS A 306 -15.42 -5.21 -6.22
CA LYS A 306 -15.69 -6.64 -6.01
C LYS A 306 -14.38 -7.40 -6.13
N SER A 307 -14.03 -8.19 -5.11
CA SER A 307 -12.81 -8.99 -5.12
C SER A 307 -13.03 -10.39 -4.54
N LYS A 308 -12.21 -11.32 -4.97
CA LYS A 308 -12.08 -12.67 -4.40
C LYS A 308 -10.61 -12.99 -4.26
N LEU A 309 -10.29 -13.69 -3.18
CA LEU A 309 -8.95 -14.20 -2.89
C LEU A 309 -9.07 -15.65 -2.43
N ALA A 310 -8.19 -16.50 -2.91
CA ALA A 310 -7.92 -17.81 -2.34
C ALA A 310 -6.40 -17.98 -2.29
N LEU A 311 -5.87 -18.24 -1.11
CA LEU A 311 -4.45 -18.52 -0.86
C LEU A 311 -4.35 -19.91 -0.25
N ILE A 312 -3.42 -20.69 -0.76
CA ILE A 312 -3.11 -22.04 -0.32
C ILE A 312 -1.65 -22.03 0.10
N SER A 313 -1.40 -22.28 1.38
CA SER A 313 -0.07 -22.15 2.00
C SER A 313 0.17 -23.25 3.01
N ASN A 314 1.46 -23.55 3.27
CA ASN A 314 1.88 -24.51 4.26
C ASN A 314 3.18 -24.04 4.93
N PHE A 315 3.08 -23.37 6.07
CA PHE A 315 4.25 -22.75 6.74
C PHE A 315 4.90 -23.66 7.77
N THR A 316 4.13 -24.53 8.42
CA THR A 316 4.59 -25.42 9.50
C THR A 316 4.83 -26.86 9.05
N TYR A 317 4.44 -27.16 7.82
CA TYR A 317 4.59 -28.41 7.04
C TYR A 317 3.89 -29.62 7.66
N PHE A 318 4.46 -30.27 8.68
CA PHE A 318 3.95 -31.48 9.34
C PHE A 318 3.94 -31.33 10.87
N LEU A 319 3.87 -30.11 11.40
CA LEU A 319 3.94 -29.83 12.82
C LEU A 319 2.66 -30.27 13.55
N ASP A 320 1.51 -29.80 13.08
CA ASP A 320 0.20 -30.08 13.66
C ASP A 320 -0.41 -31.39 13.15
N ASN A 321 -0.22 -31.69 11.86
CA ASN A 321 -0.69 -32.91 11.23
C ASN A 321 0.48 -33.70 10.60
N PRO A 322 1.08 -34.66 11.35
CA PRO A 322 2.25 -35.41 10.88
C PRO A 322 2.02 -36.31 9.67
N VAL A 323 0.75 -36.60 9.32
CA VAL A 323 0.39 -37.53 8.27
C VAL A 323 -0.02 -36.82 6.97
N GLN A 324 -0.91 -35.83 7.10
CA GLN A 324 -1.49 -35.13 5.93
C GLN A 324 -0.79 -33.81 5.63
N GLY A 325 -0.01 -33.28 6.58
CA GLY A 325 0.58 -31.96 6.51
C GLY A 325 -0.37 -30.85 6.98
N ASP A 326 0.17 -29.66 7.14
CA ASP A 326 -0.50 -28.51 7.73
C ASP A 326 -1.01 -27.50 6.69
N GLN A 327 -1.19 -27.96 5.43
CA GLN A 327 -1.68 -27.07 4.37
C GLN A 327 -3.06 -26.52 4.73
N PHE A 328 -3.23 -25.21 4.50
CA PHE A 328 -4.48 -24.53 4.69
C PHE A 328 -4.87 -23.69 3.47
N THR A 329 -6.15 -23.38 3.37
CA THR A 329 -6.70 -22.49 2.34
C THR A 329 -7.41 -21.32 3.01
N GLN A 330 -6.97 -20.10 2.72
CA GLN A 330 -7.63 -18.86 3.09
C GLN A 330 -8.48 -18.37 1.92
N SER A 331 -9.75 -18.04 2.18
CA SER A 331 -10.68 -17.68 1.10
C SER A 331 -11.56 -16.52 1.51
N GLU A 332 -11.75 -15.56 0.59
CA GLU A 332 -12.74 -14.50 0.79
C GLU A 332 -13.45 -14.09 -0.50
N ASN A 333 -14.65 -13.57 -0.31
CA ASN A 333 -15.45 -12.91 -1.34
C ASN A 333 -15.95 -11.59 -0.77
N ARG A 334 -15.46 -10.47 -1.32
CA ARG A 334 -15.67 -9.13 -0.79
C ARG A 334 -16.42 -8.25 -1.77
N THR A 335 -17.26 -7.37 -1.20
CA THR A 335 -17.82 -6.19 -1.87
C THR A 335 -17.53 -4.96 -1.02
N THR A 336 -16.91 -3.94 -1.60
CA THR A 336 -16.62 -2.67 -0.94
C THR A 336 -17.34 -1.55 -1.69
N LEU A 337 -18.07 -0.72 -0.96
CA LEU A 337 -18.69 0.50 -1.46
C LEU A 337 -18.21 1.68 -0.63
N GLY A 338 -18.02 2.83 -1.26
CA GLY A 338 -17.67 4.02 -0.50
C GLY A 338 -17.76 5.30 -1.29
N ALA A 339 -17.62 6.39 -0.55
CA ALA A 339 -17.60 7.73 -1.08
C ALA A 339 -16.71 8.64 -0.24
N THR A 340 -16.10 9.63 -0.88
CA THR A 340 -15.41 10.73 -0.23
C THR A 340 -15.95 12.04 -0.79
N ALA A 341 -16.15 13.04 0.06
CA ALA A 341 -16.51 14.39 -0.36
C ALA A 341 -15.70 15.40 0.45
N SER A 342 -15.24 16.46 -0.19
CA SER A 342 -14.57 17.56 0.48
C SER A 342 -14.87 18.89 -0.19
N GLN A 343 -14.81 19.94 0.60
CA GLN A 343 -14.90 21.32 0.14
C GLN A 343 -13.84 22.17 0.85
N THR A 344 -13.11 22.95 0.07
CA THR A 344 -12.10 23.90 0.55
C THR A 344 -12.51 25.31 0.21
N TRP A 345 -12.40 26.20 1.17
CA TRP A 345 -12.61 27.64 0.99
C TRP A 345 -11.29 28.36 1.21
N ALA A 346 -10.86 29.16 0.24
CA ALA A 346 -9.79 30.13 0.37
C ALA A 346 -10.41 31.48 0.75
N VAL A 347 -10.08 31.97 1.95
CA VAL A 347 -10.60 33.24 2.45
C VAL A 347 -9.44 34.11 2.94
N LYS A 348 -9.67 35.44 3.00
CA LYS A 348 -8.77 36.34 3.67
C LYS A 348 -9.31 36.71 5.06
N TRP A 349 -8.48 36.57 6.07
CA TRP A 349 -8.77 37.02 7.44
C TRP A 349 -7.67 37.94 7.93
N ALA A 350 -7.98 39.23 8.19
CA ALA A 350 -7.02 40.25 8.54
C ALA A 350 -5.77 40.26 7.62
N ASP A 351 -6.02 40.26 6.29
CA ASP A 351 -5.03 40.20 5.20
C ASP A 351 -4.18 38.94 5.11
N ARG A 352 -4.53 37.90 5.90
CA ARG A 352 -3.87 36.60 5.85
C ARG A 352 -4.65 35.62 4.96
N GLU A 353 -3.93 34.80 4.22
CA GLU A 353 -4.52 33.70 3.46
C GLU A 353 -4.90 32.56 4.42
N VAL A 354 -6.16 32.15 4.37
CA VAL A 354 -6.70 31.06 5.17
C VAL A 354 -7.40 30.06 4.26
N LEU A 355 -6.97 28.79 4.33
CA LEU A 355 -7.66 27.66 3.67
C LEU A 355 -8.40 26.86 4.73
N ASN A 356 -9.70 26.67 4.54
CA ASN A 356 -10.52 25.81 5.38
C ASN A 356 -11.05 24.65 4.54
N THR A 357 -10.73 23.43 4.94
CA THR A 357 -11.24 22.21 4.29
C THR A 357 -12.14 21.45 5.26
N VAL A 358 -13.33 21.07 4.78
CA VAL A 358 -14.20 20.12 5.46
C VAL A 358 -14.41 18.93 4.52
N GLY A 359 -14.36 17.74 5.05
CA GLY A 359 -14.59 16.55 4.27
C GLY A 359 -15.21 15.41 5.08
N VAL A 360 -15.67 14.40 4.37
CA VAL A 360 -16.24 13.18 4.93
C VAL A 360 -15.81 11.98 4.06
N GLN A 361 -15.51 10.88 4.71
CA GLN A 361 -15.26 9.59 4.05
C GLN A 361 -16.22 8.57 4.64
N VAL A 362 -16.87 7.79 3.77
CA VAL A 362 -17.71 6.67 4.15
C VAL A 362 -17.27 5.43 3.39
N ARG A 363 -17.27 4.28 4.07
CA ARG A 363 -16.90 3.00 3.47
C ARG A 363 -17.69 1.89 4.12
N ARG A 364 -18.11 0.91 3.32
CA ARG A 364 -18.71 -0.33 3.78
C ARG A 364 -18.08 -1.51 3.04
N ASP A 365 -17.51 -2.43 3.80
CA ASP A 365 -17.01 -3.72 3.33
C ASP A 365 -17.97 -4.82 3.78
N ARG A 366 -18.34 -5.70 2.87
CA ARG A 366 -19.05 -6.93 3.17
C ARG A 366 -18.25 -8.11 2.64
N LEU A 367 -17.92 -9.02 3.53
CA LEU A 367 -17.25 -10.28 3.24
C LEU A 367 -18.23 -11.44 3.46
N SER A 368 -18.37 -12.30 2.46
CA SER A 368 -19.26 -13.47 2.55
C SER A 368 -18.81 -14.54 1.52
N PRO A 369 -18.11 -15.60 1.93
CA PRO A 369 -17.47 -15.79 3.25
C PRO A 369 -16.13 -15.04 3.39
N VAL A 370 -15.59 -15.06 4.59
CA VAL A 370 -14.18 -14.97 4.95
C VAL A 370 -13.84 -16.21 5.76
N ALA A 371 -12.92 -17.05 5.28
CA ALA A 371 -12.77 -18.40 5.79
C ALA A 371 -11.32 -18.89 5.82
N LEU A 372 -11.06 -19.81 6.76
CA LEU A 372 -9.86 -20.62 6.87
C LEU A 372 -10.27 -22.11 6.83
N TYR A 373 -9.70 -22.84 5.91
CA TYR A 373 -9.93 -24.27 5.73
C TYR A 373 -8.63 -25.04 5.93
N THR A 374 -8.70 -26.24 6.46
CA THR A 374 -7.62 -27.22 6.29
C THR A 374 -7.69 -27.82 4.89
N SER A 375 -6.52 -28.04 4.28
CA SER A 375 -6.44 -28.60 2.93
C SER A 375 -5.26 -29.56 2.80
N GLN A 376 -5.30 -30.39 1.74
CA GLN A 376 -4.22 -31.27 1.33
C GLN A 376 -4.19 -31.32 -0.20
N GLY A 377 -3.05 -31.01 -0.80
CA GLY A 377 -2.91 -30.98 -2.25
C GLY A 377 -3.94 -30.07 -2.93
N ARG A 378 -4.26 -28.91 -2.32
CA ARG A 378 -5.29 -27.94 -2.73
C ARG A 378 -6.75 -28.40 -2.57
N GLN A 379 -6.99 -29.55 -2.01
CA GLN A 379 -8.35 -30.02 -1.71
C GLN A 379 -8.69 -29.68 -0.27
N VAL A 380 -9.81 -28.98 -0.06
CA VAL A 380 -10.32 -28.67 1.27
C VAL A 380 -10.72 -29.98 1.97
N THR A 381 -10.16 -30.21 3.15
CA THR A 381 -10.41 -31.40 3.98
C THR A 381 -11.23 -31.09 5.23
N GLY A 382 -11.31 -29.84 5.66
CA GLY A 382 -12.07 -29.41 6.82
C GLY A 382 -12.23 -27.90 6.88
N VAL A 383 -13.00 -27.41 7.86
CA VAL A 383 -13.27 -26.01 8.11
C VAL A 383 -12.71 -25.62 9.46
N THR A 384 -11.76 -24.71 9.53
CA THR A 384 -11.27 -24.11 10.77
C THR A 384 -12.16 -22.94 11.18
N SER A 385 -12.42 -22.01 10.27
CA SER A 385 -13.38 -20.91 10.48
C SER A 385 -14.05 -20.50 9.17
N GLN A 386 -15.31 -20.11 9.26
CA GLN A 386 -16.07 -19.55 8.16
C GLN A 386 -17.04 -18.51 8.71
N ASP A 387 -16.82 -17.27 8.34
CA ASP A 387 -17.54 -16.13 8.89
C ASP A 387 -18.10 -15.24 7.77
N GLU A 388 -19.12 -14.46 8.11
CA GLU A 388 -19.52 -13.28 7.35
C GLU A 388 -19.15 -12.05 8.17
N ALA A 389 -18.54 -11.05 7.55
CA ALA A 389 -18.19 -9.81 8.22
C ALA A 389 -18.70 -8.59 7.45
N THR A 390 -19.19 -7.60 8.16
CA THR A 390 -19.50 -6.28 7.62
C THR A 390 -18.78 -5.22 8.44
N ILE A 391 -18.00 -4.37 7.78
CA ILE A 391 -17.33 -3.23 8.40
C ILE A 391 -17.93 -1.96 7.80
N THR A 392 -18.42 -1.06 8.62
CA THR A 392 -18.92 0.24 8.19
C THR A 392 -18.14 1.34 8.87
N SER A 393 -17.58 2.26 8.11
CA SER A 393 -16.83 3.41 8.62
C SER A 393 -17.39 4.73 8.13
N MET A 394 -17.40 5.73 9.01
CA MET A 394 -17.74 7.12 8.70
C MET A 394 -16.74 8.04 9.37
N ALA A 395 -16.18 8.96 8.60
CA ALA A 395 -15.08 9.80 9.08
C ALA A 395 -15.17 11.24 8.54
N PRO A 396 -15.86 12.14 9.23
CA PRO A 396 -15.77 13.58 8.99
C PRO A 396 -14.40 14.11 9.46
N TYR A 397 -13.88 15.09 8.72
CA TYR A 397 -12.64 15.80 9.08
C TYR A 397 -12.70 17.27 8.69
N LEU A 398 -11.87 18.05 9.37
CA LEU A 398 -11.64 19.44 9.05
C LEU A 398 -10.14 19.75 9.09
N SER A 399 -9.71 20.68 8.26
CA SER A 399 -8.35 21.22 8.24
C SER A 399 -8.40 22.72 8.03
N ASN A 400 -7.57 23.44 8.77
CA ASN A 400 -7.42 24.87 8.65
C ASN A 400 -5.94 25.19 8.45
N THR A 401 -5.59 25.85 7.34
CA THR A 401 -4.25 26.34 7.05
C THR A 401 -4.26 27.85 7.08
N ILE A 402 -3.37 28.46 7.87
CA ILE A 402 -3.20 29.92 7.97
C ILE A 402 -1.78 30.28 7.60
N LYS A 403 -1.62 31.12 6.58
CA LYS A 403 -0.36 31.80 6.27
C LYS A 403 -0.31 33.08 7.05
N TRP A 404 0.34 33.07 8.20
CA TRP A 404 0.42 34.23 9.11
C TRP A 404 1.21 35.39 8.52
N ASN A 405 2.27 35.07 7.81
CA ASN A 405 3.14 35.94 7.06
C ASN A 405 4.01 35.12 6.09
N ASP A 406 5.01 35.74 5.46
CA ASP A 406 5.84 35.05 4.43
C ASP A 406 6.74 33.93 4.98
N TRP A 407 6.92 33.88 6.32
CA TRP A 407 7.80 32.87 6.95
C TRP A 407 7.11 31.96 7.97
N LEU A 408 5.83 32.16 8.25
CA LEU A 408 5.08 31.31 9.20
C LEU A 408 3.76 30.86 8.62
N ARG A 409 3.60 29.55 8.51
CA ARG A 409 2.35 28.86 8.16
C ARG A 409 2.02 27.83 9.24
N THR A 410 0.74 27.72 9.62
CA THR A 410 0.24 26.68 10.53
C THR A 410 -0.87 25.90 9.87
N VAL A 411 -0.91 24.60 10.16
CA VAL A 411 -2.01 23.70 9.76
C VAL A 411 -2.57 23.04 11.01
N ALA A 412 -3.87 23.21 11.25
CA ALA A 412 -4.58 22.52 12.32
C ALA A 412 -5.65 21.63 11.72
N GLY A 413 -5.68 20.37 12.14
CA GLY A 413 -6.62 19.37 11.66
C GLY A 413 -7.32 18.63 12.80
N LEU A 414 -8.56 18.24 12.56
CA LEU A 414 -9.29 17.32 13.43
C LEU A 414 -10.06 16.34 12.57
N ARG A 415 -9.93 15.07 12.90
CA ARG A 415 -10.69 13.98 12.29
C ARG A 415 -11.43 13.21 13.37
N PHE A 416 -12.64 12.80 13.07
CA PHE A 416 -13.45 11.90 13.89
C PHE A 416 -13.74 10.65 13.07
N ASP A 417 -13.35 9.49 13.58
CA ASP A 417 -13.61 8.20 12.96
C ASP A 417 -14.59 7.42 13.81
N HIS A 418 -15.60 6.83 13.18
CA HIS A 418 -16.51 5.87 13.78
C HIS A 418 -16.52 4.62 12.89
N GLN A 419 -16.28 3.45 13.50
CA GLN A 419 -16.32 2.17 12.81
C GLN A 419 -17.19 1.18 13.57
N GLN A 420 -17.98 0.40 12.80
CA GLN A 420 -18.81 -0.69 13.28
C GLN A 420 -18.35 -2.00 12.62
N PHE A 421 -18.26 -3.05 13.42
CA PHE A 421 -17.76 -4.38 13.07
C PHE A 421 -18.83 -5.42 13.41
N ASP A 422 -19.54 -5.90 12.39
CA ASP A 422 -20.58 -6.93 12.52
C ASP A 422 -20.03 -8.25 12.00
N VAL A 423 -20.09 -9.29 12.80
CA VAL A 423 -19.63 -10.64 12.43
C VAL A 423 -20.72 -11.66 12.72
N THR A 424 -20.99 -12.50 11.73
CA THR A 424 -21.77 -13.75 11.90
C THR A 424 -20.81 -14.91 11.70
N SER A 425 -20.49 -15.62 12.77
CA SER A 425 -19.51 -16.70 12.78
C SER A 425 -20.18 -18.07 12.79
N MET A 426 -19.50 -19.06 12.18
CA MET A 426 -19.89 -20.46 12.37
C MET A 426 -19.82 -20.92 13.82
N LEU A 427 -18.98 -20.27 14.65
CA LEU A 427 -18.95 -20.41 16.09
C LEU A 427 -19.85 -19.34 16.72
N PRO A 428 -21.05 -19.68 17.26
CA PRO A 428 -21.99 -18.69 17.77
C PRO A 428 -21.40 -17.73 18.80
N ALA A 429 -20.45 -18.19 19.61
CA ALA A 429 -19.76 -17.37 20.62
C ALA A 429 -18.93 -16.22 20.02
N ASN A 430 -18.52 -16.32 18.75
CA ASN A 430 -17.77 -15.30 18.02
C ASN A 430 -18.68 -14.38 17.16
N THR A 431 -20.00 -14.66 17.17
CA THR A 431 -20.99 -13.78 16.51
C THR A 431 -21.23 -12.57 17.38
N GLY A 432 -21.15 -11.37 16.78
CA GLY A 432 -21.36 -10.14 17.52
C GLY A 432 -21.26 -8.88 16.68
N SER A 433 -21.56 -7.76 17.32
CA SER A 433 -21.43 -6.42 16.79
C SER A 433 -20.70 -5.54 17.80
N ARG A 434 -19.63 -4.88 17.37
CA ARG A 434 -18.89 -3.91 18.18
C ARG A 434 -18.63 -2.66 17.38
N SER A 435 -18.53 -1.53 18.07
CA SER A 435 -18.15 -0.25 17.46
C SER A 435 -17.14 0.48 18.31
N ASP A 436 -16.36 1.33 17.70
CA ASP A 436 -15.42 2.22 18.37
C ASP A 436 -15.34 3.57 17.62
N SER A 437 -14.89 4.61 18.33
CA SER A 437 -14.75 5.95 17.80
C SER A 437 -13.49 6.61 18.30
N LEU A 438 -12.79 7.30 17.39
CA LEU A 438 -11.57 8.04 17.70
C LEU A 438 -11.64 9.50 17.27
N ARG A 439 -10.98 10.36 18.04
CA ARG A 439 -10.64 11.73 17.66
C ARG A 439 -9.16 11.83 17.41
N SER A 440 -8.80 12.32 16.24
CA SER A 440 -7.42 12.40 15.75
C SER A 440 -7.04 13.86 15.45
N PRO A 441 -6.65 14.64 16.48
CA PRO A 441 -6.13 16.00 16.28
C PRO A 441 -4.75 15.95 15.61
N LYS A 442 -4.45 16.98 14.83
CA LYS A 442 -3.21 17.13 14.05
C LYS A 442 -2.80 18.59 14.03
N PHE A 443 -1.49 18.84 14.09
CA PHE A 443 -0.96 20.19 14.09
C PHE A 443 0.41 20.25 13.43
N SER A 444 0.59 21.20 12.53
CA SER A 444 1.86 21.45 11.84
C SER A 444 2.21 22.92 11.87
N VAL A 445 3.49 23.20 12.04
CA VAL A 445 4.09 24.52 11.93
C VAL A 445 5.18 24.47 10.87
N VAL A 446 5.13 25.39 9.92
CA VAL A 446 6.14 25.56 8.88
C VAL A 446 6.75 26.92 9.00
N LEU A 447 8.07 26.94 9.12
CA LEU A 447 8.89 28.16 9.26
C LEU A 447 9.79 28.34 8.05
N GLY A 448 9.87 29.53 7.53
CA GLY A 448 10.65 29.90 6.34
C GLY A 448 9.76 30.26 5.15
N PRO A 449 10.33 30.37 3.91
CA PRO A 449 11.68 29.94 3.56
C PRO A 449 12.77 30.96 3.92
N TRP A 450 13.83 30.50 4.58
CA TRP A 450 15.05 31.25 4.74
C TRP A 450 16.16 30.60 3.92
N ALA A 451 16.82 31.32 3.05
CA ALA A 451 17.81 30.80 2.12
C ALA A 451 17.30 29.54 1.36
N LYS A 452 16.06 29.60 0.87
CA LYS A 452 15.35 28.49 0.19
C LYS A 452 15.23 27.23 1.06
N THR A 453 15.10 27.38 2.37
CA THR A 453 14.94 26.29 3.33
C THR A 453 13.73 26.55 4.23
N GLU A 454 12.84 25.56 4.32
CA GLU A 454 11.75 25.51 5.29
C GLU A 454 12.04 24.49 6.37
N TYR A 455 11.53 24.77 7.58
CA TYR A 455 11.58 23.91 8.75
C TYR A 455 10.16 23.52 9.16
N TYR A 456 9.99 22.27 9.56
CA TYR A 456 8.69 21.68 9.84
C TYR A 456 8.66 21.11 11.24
N MET A 457 7.56 21.34 11.96
CA MET A 457 7.25 20.71 13.24
C MET A 457 5.85 20.12 13.12
N ASN A 458 5.73 18.80 13.20
CA ASN A 458 4.48 18.09 13.03
C ASN A 458 4.16 17.25 14.26
N TRP A 459 2.91 17.27 14.64
CA TRP A 459 2.33 16.40 15.64
C TRP A 459 0.97 15.91 15.17
N GLY A 460 0.66 14.63 15.44
CA GLY A 460 -0.64 14.11 15.10
C GLY A 460 -0.94 12.77 15.74
N ARG A 461 -2.23 12.45 15.78
CA ARG A 461 -2.74 11.13 16.13
C ARG A 461 -3.29 10.43 14.90
N GLY A 462 -3.05 9.13 14.81
CA GLY A 462 -3.57 8.23 13.81
C GLY A 462 -4.03 6.94 14.45
N PHE A 463 -4.41 5.97 13.63
CA PHE A 463 -4.81 4.64 14.08
C PHE A 463 -4.81 3.66 12.93
N HIS A 464 -4.89 2.37 13.26
CA HIS A 464 -5.37 1.33 12.35
C HIS A 464 -6.55 0.59 12.98
N SER A 465 -7.46 0.10 12.14
CA SER A 465 -8.53 -0.79 12.56
C SER A 465 -8.05 -2.24 12.57
N ASN A 466 -8.53 -3.01 13.54
CA ASN A 466 -8.26 -4.43 13.63
C ASN A 466 -9.28 -5.26 12.85
N ASP A 467 -8.94 -6.52 12.54
CA ASP A 467 -9.83 -7.45 11.83
C ASP A 467 -11.14 -7.65 12.62
N ALA A 468 -12.27 -7.53 11.95
CA ALA A 468 -13.59 -7.63 12.57
C ALA A 468 -13.81 -8.94 13.33
N ARG A 469 -13.20 -10.05 12.84
CA ARG A 469 -13.26 -11.34 13.51
C ARG A 469 -12.56 -11.28 14.87
N GLY A 470 -11.31 -10.78 14.91
CA GLY A 470 -10.55 -10.61 16.14
C GLY A 470 -11.21 -9.66 17.15
N VAL A 471 -11.90 -8.62 16.66
CA VAL A 471 -12.66 -7.67 17.48
C VAL A 471 -13.83 -8.37 18.23
N ASN A 472 -14.44 -9.39 17.64
CA ASN A 472 -15.58 -10.12 18.21
C ASN A 472 -15.21 -11.49 18.79
N GLN A 473 -13.98 -11.97 18.59
CA GLN A 473 -13.54 -13.31 18.93
C GLN A 473 -13.48 -13.53 20.46
N THR A 474 -14.18 -14.54 20.94
CA THR A 474 -14.15 -14.99 22.35
C THR A 474 -13.66 -16.44 22.50
N ILE A 475 -13.66 -17.18 21.38
CA ILE A 475 -13.15 -18.55 21.30
C ILE A 475 -12.22 -18.63 20.07
N ASP A 476 -11.04 -19.20 20.26
CA ASP A 476 -10.11 -19.49 19.17
C ASP A 476 -10.68 -20.64 18.31
N PRO A 477 -10.88 -20.43 17.00
CA PRO A 477 -11.52 -21.43 16.13
C PRO A 477 -10.66 -22.67 15.87
N LYS A 478 -9.34 -22.59 16.01
CA LYS A 478 -8.41 -23.70 15.81
C LYS A 478 -8.29 -24.59 17.04
N THR A 479 -8.18 -23.97 18.21
CA THR A 479 -7.90 -24.68 19.48
C THR A 479 -9.15 -24.89 20.33
N GLY A 480 -10.22 -24.14 20.12
CA GLY A 480 -11.42 -24.13 20.96
C GLY A 480 -11.21 -23.46 22.32
N SER A 481 -10.04 -22.88 22.59
CA SER A 481 -9.73 -22.20 23.83
C SER A 481 -10.34 -20.79 23.90
N ALA A 482 -10.49 -20.25 25.13
CA ALA A 482 -10.94 -18.88 25.30
C ALA A 482 -9.93 -17.88 24.67
N ALA A 483 -10.45 -16.93 23.90
CA ALA A 483 -9.68 -15.87 23.27
C ALA A 483 -10.10 -14.51 23.83
N THR A 484 -9.16 -13.56 23.84
CA THR A 484 -9.44 -12.18 24.25
C THR A 484 -9.70 -11.32 23.02
N PRO A 485 -10.88 -10.69 22.91
CA PRO A 485 -11.17 -9.78 21.81
C PRO A 485 -10.16 -8.65 21.73
N VAL A 486 -9.70 -8.32 20.52
CA VAL A 486 -8.76 -7.20 20.30
C VAL A 486 -9.48 -5.85 20.35
N THR A 487 -8.72 -4.78 20.65
CA THR A 487 -9.26 -3.43 20.55
C THR A 487 -9.65 -3.13 19.10
N PRO A 488 -10.83 -2.52 18.84
CA PRO A 488 -11.25 -2.26 17.47
C PRO A 488 -10.34 -1.30 16.70
N LEU A 489 -9.87 -0.24 17.38
CA LEU A 489 -9.04 0.83 16.79
C LEU A 489 -7.76 1.04 17.62
N ALA A 490 -6.61 0.67 17.08
CA ALA A 490 -5.32 0.83 17.75
C ALA A 490 -4.72 2.21 17.44
N ARG A 491 -4.44 3.00 18.50
CA ARG A 491 -4.00 4.41 18.38
C ARG A 491 -2.51 4.53 18.16
N THR A 492 -2.15 5.52 17.35
CA THR A 492 -0.76 5.96 17.13
C THR A 492 -0.63 7.45 17.42
N THR A 493 0.51 7.87 17.96
CA THR A 493 0.88 9.29 18.12
C THR A 493 2.23 9.51 17.45
N GLY A 494 2.32 10.53 16.60
CA GLY A 494 3.50 10.87 15.84
C GLY A 494 4.00 12.27 16.12
N TYR A 495 5.33 12.44 16.06
CA TYR A 495 6.04 13.71 16.12
C TYR A 495 7.10 13.71 15.02
N GLU A 496 7.27 14.86 14.38
CA GLU A 496 8.33 15.05 13.40
C GLU A 496 8.90 16.47 13.51
N PHE A 497 10.21 16.57 13.44
CA PHE A 497 10.94 17.80 13.18
C PHE A 497 11.77 17.59 11.92
N GLY A 498 11.61 18.47 10.93
CA GLY A 498 12.31 18.29 9.67
C GLY A 498 12.66 19.59 8.96
N LEU A 499 13.41 19.46 7.89
CA LEU A 499 13.71 20.53 6.98
C LEU A 499 13.61 20.06 5.52
N ARG A 500 13.32 21.02 4.65
CA ARG A 500 13.40 20.88 3.19
C ARG A 500 14.15 22.07 2.63
N THR A 501 15.11 21.82 1.75
CA THR A 501 15.95 22.86 1.18
C THR A 501 16.14 22.69 -0.33
N GLN A 502 16.20 23.81 -1.01
CA GLN A 502 16.63 24.01 -2.41
C GLN A 502 17.77 25.01 -2.48
N TYR A 503 18.58 25.09 -1.41
CA TYR A 503 19.72 26.00 -1.36
C TYR A 503 20.71 25.78 -2.49
N VAL A 504 20.99 24.53 -2.83
CA VAL A 504 21.80 24.17 -3.99
C VAL A 504 20.89 24.14 -5.23
N PRO A 505 21.26 24.85 -6.33
CA PRO A 505 20.47 24.84 -7.56
C PRO A 505 20.24 23.42 -8.09
N ALA A 506 19.05 23.16 -8.61
CA ALA A 506 18.61 21.88 -9.17
C ALA A 506 18.69 20.69 -8.17
N MET A 507 18.80 20.96 -6.88
CA MET A 507 18.79 19.96 -5.81
C MET A 507 17.66 20.25 -4.83
N THR A 508 16.90 19.23 -4.50
CA THR A 508 15.98 19.22 -3.34
C THR A 508 16.50 18.21 -2.33
N ALA A 509 16.65 18.65 -1.09
CA ALA A 509 17.01 17.75 0.00
C ALA A 509 16.03 17.88 1.16
N THR A 510 15.74 16.78 1.84
CA THR A 510 14.94 16.74 3.07
C THR A 510 15.65 15.95 4.15
N LEU A 511 15.45 16.38 5.39
CA LEU A 511 15.86 15.66 6.58
C LEU A 511 14.69 15.68 7.56
N ALA A 512 14.38 14.52 8.16
CA ALA A 512 13.35 14.38 9.17
C ALA A 512 13.84 13.56 10.36
N LEU A 513 13.66 14.09 11.56
CA LEU A 513 13.74 13.40 12.83
C LEU A 513 12.32 13.11 13.27
N TRP A 514 12.00 11.85 13.55
CA TRP A 514 10.62 11.45 13.82
C TRP A 514 10.53 10.46 14.98
N GLN A 515 9.35 10.43 15.58
CA GLN A 515 8.97 9.48 16.61
C GLN A 515 7.53 9.04 16.37
N LEU A 516 7.28 7.72 16.45
CA LEU A 516 5.95 7.11 16.40
C LEU A 516 5.77 6.20 17.61
N ARG A 517 4.70 6.44 18.36
CA ARG A 517 4.28 5.61 19.50
C ARG A 517 2.97 4.94 19.14
N GLN A 518 2.94 3.62 19.20
CA GLN A 518 1.77 2.79 18.90
C GLN A 518 1.32 2.06 20.17
N ASN A 519 0.00 2.06 20.41
CA ASN A 519 -0.55 1.43 21.62
C ASN A 519 -0.62 -0.10 21.50
N SER A 520 -0.71 -0.61 20.30
CA SER A 520 -0.73 -2.05 20.00
C SER A 520 -0.13 -2.28 18.63
N GLU A 521 0.86 -3.14 18.53
CA GLU A 521 1.31 -3.69 17.25
C GLU A 521 0.42 -4.87 16.92
N LEU A 522 -0.12 -4.90 15.76
CA LEU A 522 -0.83 -6.05 15.31
C LEU A 522 0.15 -7.06 14.76
N LEU A 523 0.08 -8.27 15.30
CA LEU A 523 0.69 -9.45 14.71
C LEU A 523 -0.44 -10.36 14.24
N PHE A 524 -0.61 -10.47 12.93
CA PHE A 524 -1.47 -11.47 12.34
C PHE A 524 -0.75 -12.80 12.33
N VAL A 525 -1.34 -13.80 12.95
CA VAL A 525 -0.85 -15.19 12.91
C VAL A 525 -1.55 -15.87 11.73
N GLY A 526 -0.89 -15.86 10.56
CA GLY A 526 -1.48 -16.20 9.26
C GLY A 526 -2.10 -17.58 9.17
N ASP A 527 -1.48 -18.56 9.79
CA ASP A 527 -1.88 -19.96 9.81
C ASP A 527 -2.89 -20.30 10.92
N ALA A 528 -3.02 -19.44 11.92
CA ALA A 528 -4.03 -19.58 12.96
C ALA A 528 -5.37 -18.92 12.58
N GLY A 529 -5.38 -17.98 11.61
CA GLY A 529 -6.57 -17.20 11.24
C GLY A 529 -7.11 -16.34 12.39
N THR A 530 -6.25 -15.98 13.33
CA THR A 530 -6.61 -15.20 14.52
C THR A 530 -5.70 -14.00 14.67
N THR A 531 -6.23 -12.97 15.35
CA THR A 531 -5.51 -11.74 15.66
C THR A 531 -5.12 -11.76 17.11
N GLU A 532 -3.83 -11.63 17.41
CA GLU A 532 -3.37 -11.50 18.79
C GLU A 532 -3.20 -10.03 19.16
N PRO A 533 -3.66 -9.59 20.37
CA PRO A 533 -3.36 -8.28 20.88
C PRO A 533 -1.84 -8.16 21.03
N SER A 534 -1.25 -7.16 20.37
CA SER A 534 0.18 -6.95 20.46
C SER A 534 0.51 -5.82 21.42
N ARG A 535 1.75 -5.80 21.84
CA ARG A 535 2.34 -4.94 22.86
C ARG A 535 2.51 -3.50 22.36
N PRO A 536 2.51 -2.48 23.25
CA PRO A 536 2.79 -1.11 22.88
C PRO A 536 4.25 -0.93 22.46
N SER A 537 4.49 -0.10 21.45
CA SER A 537 5.81 0.12 20.89
C SER A 537 6.16 1.60 20.71
N LEU A 538 7.46 1.86 20.63
CA LEU A 538 8.04 3.15 20.31
C LEU A 538 9.08 3.00 19.21
N ARG A 539 8.92 3.80 18.16
CA ARG A 539 9.93 3.95 17.10
C ARG A 539 10.43 5.37 17.04
N THR A 540 11.73 5.50 16.90
CA THR A 540 12.41 6.78 16.67
C THR A 540 13.37 6.62 15.50
N GLY A 541 13.50 7.65 14.68
CA GLY A 541 14.38 7.55 13.53
C GLY A 541 14.76 8.89 12.92
N ILE A 542 15.69 8.78 11.98
CA ILE A 542 16.13 9.86 11.11
C ILE A 542 16.02 9.39 9.66
N GLU A 543 15.51 10.25 8.80
CA GLU A 543 15.40 10.02 7.36
C GLU A 543 15.96 11.19 6.58
N ALA A 544 16.67 10.90 5.51
CA ALA A 544 17.17 11.89 4.57
C ALA A 544 16.78 11.50 3.14
N LEU A 545 16.49 12.48 2.31
CA LEU A 545 16.26 12.36 0.88
C LEU A 545 17.01 13.44 0.14
N VAL A 546 17.66 13.09 -0.95
CA VAL A 546 18.30 14.04 -1.89
C VAL A 546 17.86 13.67 -3.30
N GLN A 547 17.42 14.67 -4.06
CA GLN A 547 17.14 14.60 -5.50
C GLN A 547 17.94 15.70 -6.19
N TYR A 548 18.76 15.34 -7.17
CA TYR A 548 19.66 16.26 -7.83
C TYR A 548 19.66 16.07 -9.34
N GLN A 549 19.23 17.08 -10.09
CA GLN A 549 19.29 17.14 -11.54
C GLN A 549 20.62 17.75 -11.99
N ALA A 550 21.67 16.94 -12.12
CA ALA A 550 23.03 17.42 -12.42
C ALA A 550 23.16 17.96 -13.84
N ARG A 551 22.41 17.40 -14.78
CA ARG A 551 22.28 17.83 -16.18
C ARG A 551 20.85 17.57 -16.65
N PRO A 552 20.36 18.17 -17.74
CA PRO A 552 19.05 17.84 -18.29
C PRO A 552 18.84 16.36 -18.59
N TRP A 553 19.92 15.63 -18.84
CA TRP A 553 19.92 14.20 -19.14
C TRP A 553 20.44 13.31 -17.99
N LEU A 554 20.86 13.87 -16.83
CA LEU A 554 21.48 13.12 -15.72
C LEU A 554 20.89 13.54 -14.38
N ALA A 555 20.21 12.61 -13.71
CA ALA A 555 19.65 12.79 -12.38
C ALA A 555 20.21 11.78 -11.37
N PHE A 556 20.34 12.22 -10.13
CA PHE A 556 20.69 11.40 -8.97
C PHE A 556 19.59 11.49 -7.94
N ASP A 557 19.28 10.39 -7.28
CA ASP A 557 18.45 10.38 -6.10
C ASP A 557 19.00 9.42 -5.05
N ALA A 558 18.85 9.77 -3.79
CA ALA A 558 19.21 8.91 -2.68
C ALA A 558 18.28 9.16 -1.50
N SER A 559 17.90 8.10 -0.82
CA SER A 559 17.20 8.15 0.46
C SER A 559 17.83 7.19 1.46
N ALA A 560 17.90 7.60 2.72
CA ALA A 560 18.39 6.78 3.80
C ALA A 560 17.54 6.99 5.05
N GLY A 561 17.23 5.92 5.76
CA GLY A 561 16.53 5.93 7.02
C GLY A 561 17.21 5.01 8.04
N VAL A 562 17.35 5.49 9.27
CA VAL A 562 17.82 4.69 10.41
C VAL A 562 16.76 4.74 11.48
N THR A 563 16.40 3.58 12.03
CA THR A 563 15.30 3.43 12.98
C THR A 563 15.69 2.58 14.18
N ARG A 564 15.20 2.97 15.34
CA ARG A 564 15.19 2.15 16.56
C ARG A 564 13.73 1.85 16.94
N ALA A 565 13.35 0.58 16.88
CA ALA A 565 12.03 0.07 17.26
C ALA A 565 12.13 -0.74 18.55
N ARG A 566 11.26 -0.47 19.55
CA ARG A 566 11.25 -1.19 20.84
C ARG A 566 9.83 -1.30 21.38
N PHE A 567 9.52 -2.44 22.00
CA PHE A 567 8.39 -2.55 22.92
C PHE A 567 8.62 -1.71 24.18
N THR A 568 7.56 -1.18 24.76
CA THR A 568 7.64 -0.22 25.89
C THR A 568 7.16 -0.79 27.22
N ASP A 569 6.64 -1.99 27.24
CA ASP A 569 6.06 -2.69 28.40
C ASP A 569 7.04 -3.61 29.12
N VAL A 570 8.23 -3.87 28.54
CA VAL A 570 9.29 -4.67 29.15
C VAL A 570 10.66 -4.00 29.01
N ALA A 571 11.56 -4.33 29.94
CA ALA A 571 12.96 -3.91 29.88
C ALA A 571 13.79 -4.82 28.95
N PRO A 572 14.96 -4.35 28.45
CA PRO A 572 15.90 -5.22 27.75
C PRO A 572 16.47 -6.33 28.68
N PRO A 573 16.79 -7.52 28.12
CA PRO A 573 16.46 -7.99 26.77
C PRO A 573 14.95 -8.38 26.71
N GLY A 574 14.40 -8.52 25.51
CA GLY A 574 12.99 -8.91 25.34
C GLY A 574 12.09 -7.77 24.88
N ASN A 575 12.68 -6.66 24.45
CA ASN A 575 11.96 -5.48 23.97
C ASN A 575 12.23 -5.14 22.50
N TYR A 576 12.89 -6.00 21.75
CA TYR A 576 13.02 -5.82 20.31
C TYR A 576 11.68 -6.11 19.62
N VAL A 577 11.35 -5.33 18.60
CA VAL A 577 10.20 -5.60 17.75
C VAL A 577 10.69 -6.50 16.60
N PRO A 578 10.19 -7.74 16.48
CA PRO A 578 10.62 -8.65 15.42
C PRO A 578 10.36 -8.08 14.02
N ASN A 579 11.26 -8.37 13.08
CA ASN A 579 11.23 -7.88 11.70
C ASN A 579 11.24 -6.35 11.53
N ALA A 580 11.55 -5.58 12.56
CA ALA A 580 11.70 -4.14 12.46
C ALA A 580 13.06 -3.77 11.83
N PRO A 581 13.11 -3.20 10.60
CA PRO A 581 14.38 -2.83 9.97
C PRO A 581 15.03 -1.68 10.71
N ASN A 582 16.33 -1.81 10.95
CA ASN A 582 17.12 -0.78 11.61
C ASN A 582 17.70 0.26 10.63
N ALA A 583 17.88 -0.10 9.37
CA ALA A 583 18.39 0.79 8.33
C ALA A 583 17.82 0.41 6.96
N VAL A 584 17.47 1.44 6.18
CA VAL A 584 17.05 1.30 4.79
C VAL A 584 17.74 2.37 3.98
N VAL A 585 18.36 1.98 2.85
CA VAL A 585 18.99 2.91 1.92
C VAL A 585 18.55 2.59 0.50
N SER A 586 18.25 3.62 -0.29
CA SER A 586 18.03 3.50 -1.73
C SER A 586 18.81 4.62 -2.43
N ALA A 587 19.51 4.30 -3.50
CA ALA A 587 20.21 5.29 -4.31
C ALA A 587 20.09 4.95 -5.79
N GLY A 588 20.06 5.96 -6.63
CA GLY A 588 19.92 5.77 -8.06
C GLY A 588 20.54 6.85 -8.91
N VAL A 589 20.90 6.43 -10.11
CA VAL A 589 21.34 7.30 -11.20
C VAL A 589 20.40 7.05 -12.37
N THR A 590 19.85 8.11 -12.94
CA THR A 590 18.97 8.05 -14.10
C THR A 590 19.59 8.86 -15.23
N VAL A 591 19.64 8.27 -16.42
CA VAL A 591 20.06 8.91 -17.68
C VAL A 591 18.85 9.02 -18.59
N GLU A 592 18.60 10.22 -19.10
CA GLU A 592 17.49 10.50 -20.01
C GLU A 592 18.00 11.13 -21.31
N ASN A 593 17.64 10.54 -22.43
CA ASN A 593 17.89 11.09 -23.77
C ASN A 593 19.37 11.53 -24.07
N PHE A 594 20.32 10.73 -23.56
CA PHE A 594 21.72 10.96 -23.91
C PHE A 594 22.06 10.29 -25.23
N ASN A 595 22.01 11.06 -26.34
CA ASN A 595 22.22 10.52 -27.68
C ASN A 595 21.36 9.29 -27.98
N GLN A 596 20.05 9.37 -27.73
CA GLN A 596 19.06 8.28 -27.88
C GLN A 596 19.16 7.18 -26.80
N TRP A 597 20.19 7.16 -25.94
CA TRP A 597 20.32 6.26 -24.82
C TRP A 597 19.55 6.77 -23.60
N PHE A 598 18.94 5.85 -22.87
CA PHE A 598 18.33 6.11 -21.57
C PHE A 598 18.51 4.92 -20.63
N GLY A 599 18.36 5.13 -19.35
CA GLY A 599 18.43 4.05 -18.41
C GLY A 599 18.56 4.51 -16.96
N ALA A 600 18.69 3.55 -16.07
CA ALA A 600 18.92 3.80 -14.65
C ALA A 600 19.69 2.66 -14.01
N VAL A 601 20.43 2.98 -12.96
CA VAL A 601 20.96 2.01 -12.02
C VAL A 601 20.37 2.34 -10.66
N ARG A 602 19.87 1.32 -9.96
CA ARG A 602 19.22 1.42 -8.65
C ARG A 602 19.86 0.47 -7.69
N TRP A 603 20.31 0.98 -6.56
CA TRP A 603 20.76 0.22 -5.41
C TRP A 603 19.75 0.33 -4.29
N ARG A 604 19.40 -0.81 -3.67
CA ARG A 604 18.62 -0.87 -2.44
C ARG A 604 19.38 -1.68 -1.38
N TYR A 605 19.30 -1.21 -0.15
CA TYR A 605 19.84 -1.87 1.03
C TYR A 605 18.74 -1.98 2.10
N PHE A 606 18.51 -3.20 2.54
CA PHE A 606 17.58 -3.53 3.60
C PHE A 606 18.40 -4.11 4.74
N GLY A 607 18.52 -3.38 5.85
CA GLY A 607 19.42 -3.70 6.95
C GLY A 607 19.00 -4.94 7.75
N PRO A 608 19.90 -5.46 8.60
CA PRO A 608 19.59 -6.60 9.46
C PRO A 608 18.46 -6.26 10.43
N ARG A 609 17.69 -7.29 10.80
CA ARG A 609 16.52 -7.19 11.66
C ARG A 609 16.58 -8.25 12.75
N SER A 610 16.13 -7.92 13.96
CA SER A 610 15.85 -8.94 14.98
C SER A 610 14.68 -9.81 14.52
N LEU A 611 14.79 -11.11 14.65
CA LEU A 611 13.69 -12.07 14.39
C LEU A 611 13.03 -12.55 15.69
N THR A 612 13.64 -12.22 16.84
CA THR A 612 13.16 -12.56 18.19
C THR A 612 13.15 -11.32 19.08
N GLU A 613 12.29 -11.30 20.09
CA GLU A 613 12.18 -10.17 21.01
C GLU A 613 13.43 -9.93 21.86
N ASP A 614 14.23 -10.98 22.12
CA ASP A 614 15.50 -10.93 22.84
C ASP A 614 16.73 -10.68 21.95
N ASN A 615 16.49 -10.58 20.62
CA ASN A 615 17.54 -10.44 19.60
C ASN A 615 18.55 -11.59 19.57
N SER A 616 18.18 -12.78 20.02
CA SER A 616 19.03 -13.97 19.95
C SER A 616 19.18 -14.50 18.52
N VAL A 617 18.20 -14.20 17.65
CA VAL A 617 18.20 -14.53 16.22
C VAL A 617 17.96 -13.27 15.41
N SER A 618 18.75 -13.06 14.37
CA SER A 618 18.64 -11.93 13.47
C SER A 618 18.79 -12.34 12.01
N SER A 619 18.11 -11.61 11.11
CA SER A 619 18.31 -11.72 9.67
C SER A 619 19.63 -11.08 9.23
N ALA A 620 20.18 -11.53 8.12
CA ALA A 620 21.20 -10.80 7.39
C ALA A 620 20.62 -9.58 6.67
N ALA A 621 21.50 -8.69 6.20
CA ALA A 621 21.10 -7.59 5.32
C ALA A 621 20.93 -8.08 3.89
N THR A 622 20.00 -7.45 3.16
CA THR A 622 19.80 -7.65 1.71
C THR A 622 20.30 -6.42 0.95
N SER A 623 21.11 -6.65 -0.09
CA SER A 623 21.70 -5.57 -0.89
C SER A 623 21.63 -5.90 -2.38
N LEU A 624 20.76 -5.19 -3.12
CA LEU A 624 20.48 -5.47 -4.51
C LEU A 624 20.74 -4.27 -5.41
N VAL A 625 21.24 -4.54 -6.61
CA VAL A 625 21.38 -3.54 -7.67
C VAL A 625 20.59 -4.02 -8.88
N ASN A 626 19.68 -3.15 -9.36
CA ASN A 626 18.94 -3.34 -10.60
C ASN A 626 19.36 -2.29 -11.62
N ALA A 627 19.35 -2.64 -12.89
CA ALA A 627 19.73 -1.73 -13.95
C ALA A 627 18.76 -1.81 -15.14
N ARG A 628 18.56 -0.68 -15.78
CA ARG A 628 17.86 -0.55 -17.07
C ARG A 628 18.77 0.14 -18.05
N VAL A 629 18.82 -0.33 -19.28
CA VAL A 629 19.42 0.37 -20.41
C VAL A 629 18.46 0.27 -21.60
N GLY A 630 18.30 1.36 -22.32
CA GLY A 630 17.44 1.39 -23.49
C GLY A 630 18.00 2.32 -24.55
N TYR A 631 17.59 2.06 -25.79
CA TYR A 631 17.94 2.84 -26.98
C TYR A 631 16.69 3.15 -27.78
N ALA A 632 16.46 4.44 -28.06
CA ALA A 632 15.38 4.91 -28.91
C ALA A 632 15.88 5.02 -30.34
N PHE A 633 15.48 4.10 -31.21
CA PHE A 633 15.86 4.15 -32.62
C PHE A 633 15.30 5.40 -33.28
N ASP A 634 14.08 5.74 -32.97
CA ASP A 634 13.38 6.93 -33.36
C ASP A 634 12.25 7.26 -32.35
N LYS A 635 11.32 8.16 -32.71
CA LYS A 635 10.16 8.51 -31.88
C LYS A 635 9.13 7.37 -31.79
N ARG A 636 9.21 6.35 -32.66
CA ARG A 636 8.23 5.26 -32.73
C ARG A 636 8.70 3.97 -32.08
N LEU A 637 10.02 3.71 -32.11
CA LEU A 637 10.54 2.41 -31.70
C LEU A 637 11.69 2.57 -30.70
N ARG A 638 11.58 1.86 -29.56
CA ARG A 638 12.64 1.76 -28.56
C ARG A 638 12.83 0.32 -28.11
N LEU A 639 14.06 -0.05 -27.86
CA LEU A 639 14.46 -1.31 -27.23
C LEU A 639 14.93 -1.01 -25.80
N GLN A 640 14.53 -1.85 -24.85
CA GLN A 640 14.89 -1.70 -23.45
C GLN A 640 15.29 -3.05 -22.86
N MET A 641 16.32 -3.07 -22.05
CA MET A 641 16.75 -4.23 -21.29
C MET A 641 16.79 -3.88 -19.81
N ASP A 642 16.13 -4.69 -19.00
CA ASP A 642 16.15 -4.66 -17.54
C ASP A 642 16.97 -5.83 -17.02
N VAL A 643 17.87 -5.56 -16.07
CA VAL A 643 18.67 -6.56 -15.36
C VAL A 643 18.35 -6.42 -13.88
N PHE A 644 17.76 -7.45 -13.30
CA PHE A 644 17.47 -7.52 -11.87
C PHE A 644 18.56 -8.32 -11.16
N ASN A 645 18.87 -7.96 -9.92
CA ASN A 645 19.93 -8.54 -9.13
C ASN A 645 21.26 -8.63 -9.94
N LEU A 646 21.75 -7.50 -10.43
CA LEU A 646 22.88 -7.37 -11.36
C LEU A 646 24.12 -8.18 -10.91
N PHE A 647 24.40 -8.23 -9.60
CA PHE A 647 25.55 -8.90 -9.04
C PHE A 647 25.29 -10.34 -8.61
N ASN A 648 24.09 -10.88 -8.93
CA ASN A 648 23.66 -12.24 -8.60
C ASN A 648 23.85 -12.58 -7.10
N ARG A 649 23.46 -11.66 -6.23
CA ARG A 649 23.50 -11.85 -4.78
C ARG A 649 22.57 -12.99 -4.38
N GLN A 650 23.01 -13.79 -3.42
CA GLN A 650 22.24 -14.89 -2.85
C GLN A 650 21.68 -14.52 -1.47
N ASP A 651 21.24 -13.28 -1.32
CA ASP A 651 20.63 -12.77 -0.12
C ASP A 651 19.22 -13.36 0.09
N HIS A 652 18.60 -13.10 1.24
CA HIS A 652 17.20 -13.39 1.50
C HIS A 652 16.36 -12.13 1.23
N ASP A 653 15.21 -12.29 0.60
CA ASP A 653 14.25 -11.18 0.40
C ASP A 653 13.55 -10.87 1.73
N ILE A 654 13.23 -11.92 2.49
CA ILE A 654 12.69 -11.82 3.85
C ILE A 654 13.05 -13.06 4.68
N ASP A 655 13.12 -12.90 6.01
CA ASP A 655 13.34 -13.94 7.00
C ASP A 655 12.28 -13.90 8.09
N TYR A 656 11.93 -15.08 8.62
CA TYR A 656 11.09 -15.31 9.79
C TYR A 656 11.74 -16.33 10.72
N PHE A 657 11.37 -16.33 11.98
CA PHE A 657 11.81 -17.34 12.93
C PHE A 657 10.62 -17.94 13.67
N TYR A 658 10.31 -19.20 13.39
CA TYR A 658 9.20 -19.92 14.00
C TYR A 658 9.45 -21.42 13.98
N ALA A 659 8.59 -22.16 14.70
CA ALA A 659 8.60 -23.61 14.78
C ALA A 659 7.98 -24.25 13.54
N SER A 660 8.63 -25.27 13.00
CA SER A 660 8.10 -26.12 11.92
C SER A 660 8.57 -27.57 12.09
N ARG A 661 8.01 -28.48 11.30
CA ARG A 661 8.43 -29.87 11.26
C ARG A 661 8.51 -30.36 9.82
N LEU A 662 9.68 -30.91 9.47
CA LEU A 662 9.90 -31.47 8.15
C LEU A 662 9.46 -32.95 8.07
N PRO A 663 9.24 -33.53 6.87
CA PRO A 663 9.01 -34.94 6.70
C PRO A 663 10.12 -35.79 7.33
N GLY A 664 9.75 -36.77 8.17
CA GLY A 664 10.69 -37.68 8.81
C GLY A 664 11.37 -37.13 10.09
N GLU A 665 11.16 -35.87 10.47
CA GLU A 665 11.63 -35.34 11.77
C GLU A 665 10.85 -35.94 12.95
N ALA A 666 11.48 -35.94 14.12
CA ALA A 666 10.84 -36.34 15.38
C ALA A 666 9.57 -35.51 15.64
N ALA A 667 8.70 -35.99 16.56
CA ALA A 667 7.44 -35.30 16.87
C ALA A 667 7.59 -33.91 17.50
N ALA A 668 8.78 -33.58 18.04
CA ALA A 668 9.08 -32.26 18.56
C ALA A 668 9.25 -31.25 17.43
N SER A 669 8.70 -30.02 17.59
CA SER A 669 8.91 -28.91 16.68
C SER A 669 10.38 -28.43 16.70
N VAL A 670 10.84 -27.89 15.59
CA VAL A 670 12.17 -27.26 15.47
C VAL A 670 11.99 -25.78 15.13
N ASN A 671 12.46 -24.90 16.04
CA ASN A 671 12.56 -23.47 15.74
C ASN A 671 13.70 -23.25 14.74
N ASP A 672 13.43 -22.56 13.66
CA ASP A 672 14.38 -22.30 12.60
C ASP A 672 14.10 -20.97 11.89
N VAL A 673 15.11 -20.47 11.20
CA VAL A 673 14.93 -19.37 10.24
C VAL A 673 14.26 -19.93 8.99
N HIS A 674 13.12 -19.33 8.62
CA HIS A 674 12.44 -19.58 7.38
C HIS A 674 12.61 -18.36 6.48
N PHE A 675 13.10 -18.56 5.29
CA PHE A 675 13.42 -17.45 4.39
C PHE A 675 12.83 -17.62 3.00
N HIS A 676 12.53 -16.51 2.37
CA HIS A 676 12.26 -16.47 0.93
C HIS A 676 13.53 -15.93 0.25
N PRO A 677 14.13 -16.65 -0.70
CA PRO A 677 15.37 -16.22 -1.33
C PRO A 677 15.11 -15.07 -2.31
N VAL A 678 16.07 -14.17 -2.42
CA VAL A 678 16.13 -13.22 -3.54
C VAL A 678 16.22 -14.00 -4.86
N GLU A 679 15.45 -13.58 -5.86
CA GLU A 679 15.57 -14.13 -7.20
C GLU A 679 16.99 -13.95 -7.75
N PRO A 680 17.55 -14.94 -8.46
CA PRO A 680 18.86 -14.83 -9.06
C PRO A 680 18.83 -13.75 -10.15
N ARG A 681 20.03 -13.35 -10.61
CA ARG A 681 20.12 -12.37 -11.71
C ARG A 681 19.24 -12.79 -12.87
N SER A 682 18.36 -11.87 -13.29
CA SER A 682 17.46 -12.09 -14.41
C SER A 682 17.47 -10.92 -15.37
N VAL A 683 17.24 -11.23 -16.65
CA VAL A 683 17.21 -10.25 -17.74
C VAL A 683 15.84 -10.30 -18.41
N ARG A 684 15.28 -9.11 -18.68
CA ARG A 684 14.07 -8.92 -19.46
C ARG A 684 14.36 -7.92 -20.58
N VAL A 685 13.88 -8.21 -21.79
CA VAL A 685 14.03 -7.36 -22.96
C VAL A 685 12.66 -6.95 -23.46
N SER A 686 12.45 -5.65 -23.64
CA SER A 686 11.19 -5.08 -24.10
C SER A 686 11.36 -4.32 -25.41
N LEU A 687 10.48 -4.58 -26.35
CA LEU A 687 10.29 -3.78 -27.55
C LEU A 687 9.06 -2.91 -27.35
N VAL A 688 9.21 -1.59 -27.46
CA VAL A 688 8.14 -0.62 -27.29
C VAL A 688 7.92 0.11 -28.60
N ALA A 689 6.72 -0.01 -29.12
CA ALA A 689 6.27 0.68 -30.34
C ALA A 689 5.26 1.78 -29.97
N ASN A 690 5.51 3.02 -30.42
CA ASN A 690 4.62 4.17 -30.28
C ASN A 690 3.82 4.35 -31.60
N PHE A 691 2.52 4.67 -31.50
CA PHE A 691 1.63 4.87 -32.66
C PHE A 691 0.57 5.95 -32.44
#